data_7d3525e46c43229300769e07a0e46d0d
#
_entry.id   7d3525e46c43229300769e07a0e46d0d
#
_cell.length_a   1.000
_cell.length_b   1.000
_cell.length_c   1.000
_cell.angle_alpha   90.00
_cell.angle_beta   90.00
_cell.angle_gamma   90.00
#
_symmetry.space_group_name_H-M   'P 1'
#
loop_
_entity.id
_entity.type
_entity.pdbx_description
1 polymer ?
#
loop_
_entity_poly.entity_id
_entity_poly.type
_entity_poly.pdbx_seq_one_letter_code
_entity_poly.pdbx_strand_id
1 'polypeptide(L)'
;MKLPGAERTARVGLTDAEYARIVELVGREPGDLELDLFGVMWSEHCSYKTSRPLLRLFPTTGAAVLQGPGENAGIVDIGDGLAVVMKVESHNHPSAVEPYQGAATGSGGIIRDIFTMGARPVAMLDSLRFGDLGEARQRSLFRGVVKGIGDYDNCMGIPTVAGEVGFDDSYTGNCLVNAMCVGIIRHTDIKRGAATGVGNPVILVGATTGRDGMGGASFASVDLTAASQERKSAVQVGDPFLEKLLLEACLELFRTDAVVGIQDLGAAGLTSASCETAARGGMGIDLDVALVPRREDGMVPAEVMISESQERMLVIAHQGREEEVQCIFDKWGLNAAVIGRVTDDGMLTIRNGDVVVGQVPAKALAEQAPLRHPEAVRPAWQDDLLDLDVTRLQQQDDWTGTLTALLGTPTIASKEWVYRQYDSVVRTNTVIGPGSDAAVLRVDGTDHGIALTIDGPGRMCLLDPATGAAMAVAEAARNLVCSGAKPLALTDCLNFGNPEKPEVFWQFSQAVVGMSEACRKLRIPVIGGNVSFYNETGASAIVPTPVVGMVGVVEDLAHICRQGFGEPDSVVVLLGANTDELGGSEYVRVATGRRAGRVPLLDLEREEEVQELCLTGIRRGLIRSAHDVSDGGLGVTLAESCISGQTGADCSLPAGIRPDALLFGEAPSRIVVTVGAGDLQALVDAAVEMGVPLAVLGTTGGALLNIDVSGKSLVRAPVVDLAAAWSGSLPQVMSI
;
A
#
# COMPACT_ATOMS: atom_id res chain seq x y z
N MET A 1 -17.53 41.66 -8.78
CA MET A 1 -18.61 41.56 -7.77
C MET A 1 -18.23 40.40 -6.86
N LYS A 2 -17.94 40.63 -5.56
CA LYS A 2 -17.60 39.52 -4.66
C LYS A 2 -18.84 38.65 -4.50
N LEU A 3 -18.70 37.32 -4.65
CA LEU A 3 -19.76 36.36 -4.39
C LEU A 3 -20.20 36.46 -2.92
N PRO A 4 -21.47 36.18 -2.57
CA PRO A 4 -21.90 36.03 -1.18
C PRO A 4 -21.09 34.96 -0.46
N GLY A 5 -20.94 35.07 0.86
CA GLY A 5 -20.11 34.15 1.66
C GLY A 5 -20.38 32.66 1.40
N ALA A 6 -21.66 32.24 1.37
CA ALA A 6 -22.06 30.87 1.09
C ALA A 6 -21.70 30.36 -0.32
N GLU A 7 -21.69 31.22 -1.34
CA GLU A 7 -21.25 30.84 -2.69
C GLU A 7 -19.72 30.72 -2.77
N ARG A 8 -18.98 31.53 -1.99
CA ARG A 8 -17.51 31.46 -1.92
C ARG A 8 -17.05 30.17 -1.24
N THR A 9 -17.69 29.79 -0.13
CA THR A 9 -17.37 28.55 0.59
C THR A 9 -17.71 27.30 -0.21
N ALA A 10 -18.88 27.27 -0.86
CA ALA A 10 -19.31 26.17 -1.71
C ALA A 10 -18.35 25.95 -2.92
N ARG A 11 -17.80 27.02 -3.48
CA ARG A 11 -16.83 26.94 -4.59
C ARG A 11 -15.58 26.12 -4.23
N VAL A 12 -15.13 26.21 -2.98
CA VAL A 12 -13.89 25.58 -2.50
C VAL A 12 -14.16 24.36 -1.58
N GLY A 13 -15.41 23.90 -1.49
CA GLY A 13 -15.77 22.72 -0.71
C GLY A 13 -15.70 22.87 0.82
N LEU A 14 -15.70 24.11 1.33
CA LEU A 14 -15.70 24.40 2.77
C LEU A 14 -17.11 24.53 3.31
N THR A 15 -17.32 24.07 4.54
CA THR A 15 -18.57 24.30 5.30
C THR A 15 -18.57 25.71 5.93
N ASP A 16 -19.75 26.20 6.32
CA ASP A 16 -19.88 27.47 7.02
C ASP A 16 -19.11 27.49 8.36
N ALA A 17 -19.06 26.36 9.05
CA ALA A 17 -18.30 26.21 10.30
C ALA A 17 -16.77 26.28 10.05
N GLU A 18 -16.28 25.65 8.99
CA GLU A 18 -14.88 25.74 8.57
C GLU A 18 -14.54 27.17 8.17
N TYR A 19 -15.41 27.85 7.42
CA TYR A 19 -15.20 29.26 7.07
C TYR A 19 -15.12 30.18 8.31
N ALA A 20 -16.05 30.01 9.25
CA ALA A 20 -16.02 30.79 10.50
C ALA A 20 -14.70 30.57 11.27
N ARG A 21 -14.22 29.32 11.29
CA ARG A 21 -12.93 29.00 11.91
C ARG A 21 -11.75 29.63 11.18
N ILE A 22 -11.78 29.70 9.85
CA ILE A 22 -10.75 30.38 9.04
C ILE A 22 -10.70 31.88 9.38
N VAL A 23 -11.86 32.53 9.42
CA VAL A 23 -11.95 33.96 9.80
C VAL A 23 -11.34 34.20 11.18
N GLU A 24 -11.61 33.33 12.14
CA GLU A 24 -11.03 33.40 13.49
C GLU A 24 -9.50 33.26 13.44
N LEU A 25 -8.97 32.28 12.72
CA LEU A 25 -7.54 31.99 12.65
C LEU A 25 -6.75 33.05 11.89
N VAL A 26 -7.33 33.60 10.82
CA VAL A 26 -6.71 34.67 10.01
C VAL A 26 -6.90 36.05 10.65
N GLY A 27 -7.91 36.21 11.54
CA GLY A 27 -8.24 37.46 12.21
C GLY A 27 -8.94 38.49 11.32
N ARG A 28 -9.34 38.13 10.12
CA ARG A 28 -10.04 38.96 9.13
C ARG A 28 -10.77 38.08 8.10
N GLU A 29 -11.59 38.70 7.27
CA GLU A 29 -12.14 38.01 6.08
C GLU A 29 -11.00 37.58 5.14
N PRO A 30 -10.95 36.30 4.76
CA PRO A 30 -9.96 35.77 3.83
C PRO A 30 -10.19 36.25 2.40
N GLY A 31 -9.10 36.44 1.65
CA GLY A 31 -9.14 36.71 0.22
C GLY A 31 -9.52 35.45 -0.58
N ASP A 32 -9.76 35.60 -1.89
CA ASP A 32 -10.15 34.47 -2.74
C ASP A 32 -9.02 33.44 -2.88
N LEU A 33 -7.78 33.89 -3.05
CA LEU A 33 -6.59 33.02 -3.03
C LEU A 33 -6.50 32.25 -1.71
N GLU A 34 -6.62 32.94 -0.58
CA GLU A 34 -6.52 32.31 0.75
C GLU A 34 -7.60 31.23 0.96
N LEU A 35 -8.82 31.48 0.46
CA LEU A 35 -9.88 30.47 0.48
C LEU A 35 -9.56 29.26 -0.40
N ASP A 36 -8.93 29.47 -1.56
CA ASP A 36 -8.49 28.37 -2.43
C ASP A 36 -7.45 27.50 -1.69
N LEU A 37 -6.49 28.11 -0.98
CA LEU A 37 -5.49 27.40 -0.17
C LEU A 37 -6.15 26.59 0.97
N PHE A 38 -7.07 27.22 1.73
CA PHE A 38 -7.78 26.50 2.78
C PHE A 38 -8.68 25.40 2.23
N GLY A 39 -9.35 25.62 1.10
CA GLY A 39 -10.22 24.64 0.47
C GLY A 39 -9.49 23.35 0.12
N VAL A 40 -8.29 23.47 -0.42
CA VAL A 40 -7.45 22.34 -0.80
C VAL A 40 -6.81 21.68 0.43
N MET A 41 -6.21 22.48 1.35
CA MET A 41 -5.52 21.95 2.54
C MET A 41 -6.48 21.36 3.59
N TRP A 42 -7.71 21.86 3.68
CA TRP A 42 -8.72 21.34 4.59
C TRP A 42 -9.68 20.34 3.93
N SER A 43 -9.36 19.88 2.69
CA SER A 43 -10.00 18.70 2.10
C SER A 43 -9.76 17.47 2.98
N GLU A 44 -10.57 16.43 2.87
CA GLU A 44 -10.33 15.18 3.60
C GLU A 44 -8.99 14.56 3.23
N HIS A 45 -8.64 14.62 1.95
CA HIS A 45 -7.40 14.05 1.40
C HIS A 45 -6.14 14.66 2.03
N CYS A 46 -6.07 16.00 2.22
CA CYS A 46 -4.90 16.66 2.80
C CYS A 46 -4.92 16.71 4.34
N SER A 47 -6.10 16.92 4.95
CA SER A 47 -6.19 17.18 6.39
C SER A 47 -6.44 15.95 7.25
N TYR A 48 -6.93 14.85 6.65
CA TYR A 48 -7.37 13.66 7.39
C TYR A 48 -8.36 14.00 8.52
N LYS A 49 -9.18 15.04 8.31
CA LYS A 49 -10.07 15.60 9.36
C LYS A 49 -11.09 14.62 9.93
N THR A 50 -11.46 13.59 9.15
CA THR A 50 -12.40 12.55 9.55
C THR A 50 -11.68 11.32 10.13
N SER A 51 -10.55 10.93 9.55
CA SER A 51 -9.82 9.70 9.92
C SER A 51 -8.84 9.88 11.08
N ARG A 52 -8.21 11.04 11.21
CA ARG A 52 -7.17 11.32 12.23
C ARG A 52 -7.54 10.93 13.66
N PRO A 53 -8.78 11.13 14.16
CA PRO A 53 -9.14 10.69 15.51
C PRO A 53 -9.01 9.20 15.73
N LEU A 54 -9.31 8.36 14.72
CA LEU A 54 -9.21 6.90 14.79
C LEU A 54 -7.79 6.41 14.53
N LEU A 55 -7.03 7.04 13.63
CA LEU A 55 -5.64 6.65 13.34
C LEU A 55 -4.74 6.74 14.58
N ARG A 56 -5.10 7.53 15.59
CA ARG A 56 -4.41 7.59 16.89
C ARG A 56 -4.47 6.28 17.69
N LEU A 57 -5.31 5.33 17.29
CA LEU A 57 -5.39 4.01 17.91
C LEU A 57 -4.20 3.12 17.52
N PHE A 58 -3.55 3.39 16.39
CA PHE A 58 -2.42 2.60 15.95
C PHE A 58 -1.21 2.73 16.90
N PRO A 59 -0.51 1.62 17.19
CA PRO A 59 0.79 1.69 17.86
C PRO A 59 1.83 2.22 16.85
N THR A 60 2.40 3.39 17.11
CA THR A 60 3.33 4.07 16.19
C THR A 60 4.76 4.10 16.69
N THR A 61 5.05 3.46 17.81
CA THR A 61 6.37 3.45 18.45
C THR A 61 6.85 2.02 18.67
N GLY A 62 8.16 1.83 18.60
CA GLY A 62 8.83 0.55 18.82
C GLY A 62 10.34 0.74 18.87
N ALA A 63 11.08 -0.26 19.33
CA ALA A 63 12.54 -0.17 19.50
C ALA A 63 13.27 0.11 18.17
N ALA A 64 12.75 -0.38 17.05
CA ALA A 64 13.33 -0.19 15.72
C ALA A 64 12.82 1.09 15.02
N VAL A 65 11.78 1.79 15.53
CA VAL A 65 11.20 2.95 14.86
C VAL A 65 12.09 4.17 15.04
N LEU A 66 12.63 4.69 13.94
CA LEU A 66 13.43 5.93 13.91
C LEU A 66 12.57 7.14 13.54
N GLN A 67 11.55 6.94 12.70
CA GLN A 67 10.56 7.93 12.31
C GLN A 67 9.18 7.26 12.17
N GLY A 68 8.24 7.68 13.00
CA GLY A 68 6.82 7.32 12.88
C GLY A 68 6.07 8.29 11.96
N PRO A 69 4.70 8.25 11.98
CA PRO A 69 3.87 9.14 11.15
C PRO A 69 4.14 10.63 11.43
N GLY A 70 4.02 11.48 10.39
CA GLY A 70 4.18 12.95 10.48
C GLY A 70 5.25 13.55 9.57
N GLU A 71 6.06 12.73 8.92
CA GLU A 71 6.96 13.07 7.82
C GLU A 71 6.49 12.39 6.53
N ASN A 72 7.21 12.56 5.42
CA ASN A 72 6.83 12.00 4.12
C ASN A 72 6.75 10.47 4.13
N ALA A 73 7.65 9.80 4.86
CA ALA A 73 7.64 8.35 5.02
C ALA A 73 8.10 7.93 6.42
N GLY A 74 7.73 6.70 6.82
CA GLY A 74 8.21 6.08 8.05
C GLY A 74 9.59 5.48 7.89
N ILE A 75 10.35 5.39 8.98
CA ILE A 75 11.73 4.86 8.99
C ILE A 75 11.89 3.84 10.11
N VAL A 76 12.43 2.67 9.77
CA VAL A 76 12.71 1.59 10.72
C VAL A 76 14.16 1.11 10.60
N ASP A 77 14.80 0.92 11.75
CA ASP A 77 16.17 0.39 11.86
C ASP A 77 16.23 -1.07 11.44
N ILE A 78 17.21 -1.42 10.61
CA ILE A 78 17.47 -2.81 10.18
C ILE A 78 18.84 -3.33 10.65
N GLY A 79 19.53 -2.60 11.52
CA GLY A 79 20.86 -2.93 12.02
C GLY A 79 21.99 -2.27 11.20
N ASP A 80 23.21 -2.39 11.70
CA ASP A 80 24.44 -1.90 11.06
C ASP A 80 24.45 -0.39 10.72
N GLY A 81 23.60 0.40 11.43
CA GLY A 81 23.42 1.83 11.15
C GLY A 81 22.66 2.12 9.86
N LEU A 82 21.95 1.12 9.34
CA LEU A 82 21.09 1.19 8.17
C LEU A 82 19.62 1.18 8.58
N ALA A 83 18.78 1.82 7.79
CA ALA A 83 17.35 1.86 7.98
C ALA A 83 16.58 1.69 6.66
N VAL A 84 15.37 1.15 6.77
CA VAL A 84 14.38 1.15 5.71
C VAL A 84 13.49 2.37 5.85
N VAL A 85 13.26 3.05 4.74
CA VAL A 85 12.26 4.11 4.57
C VAL A 85 11.16 3.55 3.70
N MET A 86 9.89 3.62 4.15
CA MET A 86 8.78 3.08 3.36
C MET A 86 7.49 3.85 3.54
N LYS A 87 6.67 3.84 2.50
CA LYS A 87 5.30 4.35 2.50
C LYS A 87 4.48 3.66 1.43
N VAL A 88 3.18 3.49 1.67
CA VAL A 88 2.17 3.13 0.68
C VAL A 88 1.17 4.27 0.52
N GLU A 89 0.73 4.52 -0.70
CA GLU A 89 -0.26 5.55 -1.01
C GLU A 89 -1.21 5.12 -2.12
N SER A 90 -2.45 5.66 -2.08
CA SER A 90 -3.47 5.40 -3.08
C SER A 90 -3.46 6.43 -4.19
N HIS A 91 -3.68 5.96 -5.43
CA HIS A 91 -3.92 6.81 -6.59
C HIS A 91 -5.16 6.33 -7.36
N ASN A 92 -6.27 6.07 -6.64
CA ASN A 92 -7.47 5.40 -7.12
C ASN A 92 -8.26 6.23 -8.12
N HIS A 93 -8.73 7.44 -7.72
CA HIS A 93 -9.56 8.31 -8.54
C HIS A 93 -8.90 8.72 -9.85
N PRO A 94 -7.62 9.16 -9.87
CA PRO A 94 -6.93 9.46 -11.11
C PRO A 94 -6.84 8.25 -12.04
N SER A 95 -6.56 7.07 -11.50
CA SER A 95 -6.44 5.82 -12.28
C SER A 95 -7.78 5.34 -12.86
N ALA A 96 -8.90 5.60 -12.18
CA ALA A 96 -10.23 5.28 -12.70
C ALA A 96 -10.62 6.14 -13.90
N VAL A 97 -10.07 7.36 -14.02
CA VAL A 97 -10.33 8.33 -15.11
C VAL A 97 -9.32 8.21 -16.25
N GLU A 98 -8.03 8.17 -15.91
CA GLU A 98 -6.91 8.05 -16.86
C GLU A 98 -5.92 7.00 -16.35
N PRO A 99 -6.13 5.71 -16.65
CA PRO A 99 -5.46 4.60 -15.95
C PRO A 99 -3.94 4.62 -16.12
N TYR A 100 -3.43 5.02 -17.28
CA TYR A 100 -1.99 5.07 -17.53
C TYR A 100 -1.33 6.19 -16.71
N GLN A 101 -1.79 7.42 -16.85
CA GLN A 101 -1.19 8.57 -16.16
C GLN A 101 -1.50 8.53 -14.65
N GLY A 102 -2.72 8.12 -14.28
CA GLY A 102 -3.08 7.99 -12.88
C GLY A 102 -2.20 7.00 -12.13
N ALA A 103 -1.89 5.85 -12.72
CA ALA A 103 -1.02 4.86 -12.12
C ALA A 103 0.46 5.28 -12.14
N ALA A 104 0.94 5.83 -13.27
CA ALA A 104 2.30 6.35 -13.41
C ALA A 104 2.63 7.43 -12.36
N THR A 105 1.71 8.37 -12.17
CA THR A 105 1.92 9.45 -11.18
C THR A 105 1.75 8.96 -9.74
N GLY A 106 1.01 7.88 -9.52
CA GLY A 106 0.99 7.17 -8.23
C GLY A 106 2.37 6.61 -7.86
N SER A 107 3.04 5.94 -8.82
CA SER A 107 4.44 5.51 -8.66
C SER A 107 5.38 6.69 -8.42
N GLY A 108 5.30 7.75 -9.22
CA GLY A 108 6.16 8.92 -9.07
C GLY A 108 6.00 9.60 -7.70
N GLY A 109 4.76 9.83 -7.25
CA GLY A 109 4.49 10.44 -5.95
C GLY A 109 5.11 9.67 -4.79
N ILE A 110 4.92 8.34 -4.76
CA ILE A 110 5.45 7.52 -3.67
C ILE A 110 6.98 7.39 -3.71
N ILE A 111 7.60 7.42 -4.89
CA ILE A 111 9.05 7.42 -5.04
C ILE A 111 9.63 8.73 -4.48
N ARG A 112 8.99 9.89 -4.75
CA ARG A 112 9.42 11.19 -4.21
C ARG A 112 9.40 11.23 -2.69
N ASP A 113 8.36 10.69 -2.05
CA ASP A 113 8.30 10.59 -0.58
C ASP A 113 9.52 9.89 0.01
N ILE A 114 9.98 8.82 -0.64
CA ILE A 114 11.13 8.04 -0.15
C ILE A 114 12.44 8.82 -0.28
N PHE A 115 12.72 9.41 -1.44
CA PHE A 115 13.98 10.14 -1.57
C PHE A 115 13.96 11.52 -0.91
N THR A 116 12.78 12.10 -0.62
CA THR A 116 12.64 13.28 0.24
C THR A 116 13.22 13.03 1.63
N MET A 117 13.09 11.80 2.16
CA MET A 117 13.71 11.42 3.43
C MET A 117 15.23 11.19 3.34
N GLY A 118 15.82 11.34 2.15
CA GLY A 118 17.25 11.10 1.88
C GLY A 118 17.57 9.68 1.44
N ALA A 119 16.61 8.78 1.39
CA ALA A 119 16.81 7.39 1.05
C ALA A 119 16.89 7.17 -0.47
N ARG A 120 17.71 6.19 -0.90
CA ARG A 120 17.63 5.70 -2.27
C ARG A 120 16.52 4.66 -2.37
N PRO A 121 15.51 4.86 -3.24
CA PRO A 121 14.51 3.84 -3.54
C PRO A 121 15.17 2.55 -4.07
N VAL A 122 14.75 1.40 -3.56
CA VAL A 122 15.30 0.08 -3.91
C VAL A 122 14.25 -0.94 -4.31
N ALA A 123 12.97 -0.70 -4.01
CA ALA A 123 11.88 -1.60 -4.37
C ALA A 123 10.55 -0.86 -4.50
N MET A 124 9.72 -1.35 -5.43
CA MET A 124 8.30 -1.00 -5.58
C MET A 124 7.43 -2.24 -5.36
N LEU A 125 6.24 -2.02 -4.82
CA LEU A 125 5.17 -3.01 -4.69
C LEU A 125 3.83 -2.34 -4.99
N ASP A 126 2.87 -3.11 -5.51
CA ASP A 126 1.54 -2.59 -5.83
C ASP A 126 0.43 -3.47 -5.25
N SER A 127 -0.64 -2.86 -4.72
CA SER A 127 -1.91 -3.53 -4.46
C SER A 127 -2.96 -2.97 -5.40
N LEU A 128 -3.45 -3.83 -6.31
CA LEU A 128 -4.35 -3.45 -7.39
C LEU A 128 -5.70 -4.16 -7.27
N ARG A 129 -6.81 -3.44 -7.48
CA ARG A 129 -8.16 -4.01 -7.47
C ARG A 129 -8.97 -3.52 -8.65
N PHE A 130 -9.64 -4.46 -9.34
CA PHE A 130 -10.46 -4.18 -10.52
C PHE A 130 -11.79 -4.94 -10.46
N GLY A 131 -12.76 -4.51 -11.27
CA GLY A 131 -13.99 -5.25 -11.53
C GLY A 131 -13.79 -6.49 -12.39
N ASP A 132 -14.89 -7.07 -12.85
CA ASP A 132 -14.86 -8.28 -13.69
C ASP A 132 -14.14 -8.04 -15.02
N LEU A 133 -13.09 -8.80 -15.29
CA LEU A 133 -12.33 -8.77 -16.54
C LEU A 133 -13.13 -9.28 -17.74
N GLY A 134 -14.31 -9.85 -17.57
CA GLY A 134 -15.28 -10.11 -18.64
C GLY A 134 -15.68 -8.82 -19.39
N GLU A 135 -15.64 -7.67 -18.70
CA GLU A 135 -15.95 -6.37 -19.27
C GLU A 135 -14.75 -5.75 -19.99
N ALA A 136 -14.95 -5.28 -21.23
CA ALA A 136 -13.89 -4.64 -22.04
C ALA A 136 -13.29 -3.41 -21.35
N ARG A 137 -14.11 -2.63 -20.62
CA ARG A 137 -13.64 -1.46 -19.86
C ARG A 137 -12.68 -1.86 -18.75
N GLN A 138 -12.99 -2.93 -18.00
CA GLN A 138 -12.14 -3.41 -16.91
C GLN A 138 -10.79 -3.91 -17.43
N ARG A 139 -10.78 -4.64 -18.55
CA ARG A 139 -9.54 -5.03 -19.23
C ARG A 139 -8.71 -3.82 -19.68
N SER A 140 -9.37 -2.77 -20.18
CA SER A 140 -8.69 -1.54 -20.58
C SER A 140 -8.08 -0.78 -19.41
N LEU A 141 -8.83 -0.66 -18.29
CA LEU A 141 -8.34 -0.05 -17.05
C LEU A 141 -7.14 -0.83 -16.51
N PHE A 142 -7.29 -2.14 -16.38
CA PHE A 142 -6.22 -3.02 -15.88
C PHE A 142 -4.95 -2.92 -16.74
N ARG A 143 -5.10 -3.01 -18.07
CA ARG A 143 -3.96 -2.85 -18.98
C ARG A 143 -3.29 -1.48 -18.88
N GLY A 144 -4.09 -0.41 -18.75
CA GLY A 144 -3.59 0.95 -18.63
C GLY A 144 -2.82 1.17 -17.34
N VAL A 145 -3.36 0.70 -16.22
CA VAL A 145 -2.71 0.79 -14.90
C VAL A 145 -1.39 0.03 -14.88
N VAL A 146 -1.40 -1.27 -15.26
CA VAL A 146 -0.18 -2.10 -15.28
C VAL A 146 0.90 -1.49 -16.19
N LYS A 147 0.49 -0.96 -17.36
CA LYS A 147 1.43 -0.29 -18.26
C LYS A 147 1.99 1.01 -17.68
N GLY A 148 1.16 1.82 -17.00
CA GLY A 148 1.58 3.09 -16.39
C GLY A 148 2.62 2.87 -15.31
N ILE A 149 2.39 1.91 -14.40
CA ILE A 149 3.35 1.49 -13.36
C ILE A 149 4.65 1.00 -14.02
N GLY A 150 4.53 0.01 -14.94
CA GLY A 150 5.71 -0.60 -15.56
C GLY A 150 6.59 0.40 -16.32
N ASP A 151 5.99 1.28 -17.12
CA ASP A 151 6.75 2.29 -17.88
C ASP A 151 7.45 3.28 -16.92
N TYR A 152 6.81 3.65 -15.80
CA TYR A 152 7.37 4.58 -14.82
C TYR A 152 8.52 3.95 -14.05
N ASP A 153 8.26 2.83 -13.36
CA ASP A 153 9.22 2.17 -12.48
C ASP A 153 10.44 1.64 -13.24
N ASN A 154 10.21 1.08 -14.44
CA ASN A 154 11.29 0.59 -15.31
C ASN A 154 12.20 1.75 -15.76
N CYS A 155 11.65 2.92 -16.09
CA CYS A 155 12.42 4.11 -16.46
C CYS A 155 13.22 4.64 -15.26
N MET A 156 12.63 4.63 -14.06
CA MET A 156 13.31 4.99 -12.82
C MET A 156 14.46 4.04 -12.47
N GLY A 157 14.44 2.81 -12.97
CA GLY A 157 15.39 1.76 -12.64
C GLY A 157 15.27 1.29 -11.19
N ILE A 158 14.02 1.19 -10.70
CA ILE A 158 13.65 0.66 -9.39
C ILE A 158 12.89 -0.65 -9.65
N PRO A 159 13.30 -1.78 -9.04
CA PRO A 159 12.61 -3.05 -9.29
C PRO A 159 11.24 -3.09 -8.61
N THR A 160 10.20 -3.53 -9.34
CA THR A 160 8.90 -3.86 -8.78
C THR A 160 8.91 -5.34 -8.39
N VAL A 161 9.03 -5.62 -7.10
CA VAL A 161 9.48 -6.92 -6.58
C VAL A 161 8.37 -7.80 -6.05
N ALA A 162 7.22 -7.23 -5.69
CA ALA A 162 6.05 -7.94 -5.18
C ALA A 162 4.77 -7.13 -5.46
N GLY A 163 3.64 -7.65 -5.02
CA GLY A 163 2.34 -7.02 -5.16
C GLY A 163 1.22 -8.03 -5.14
N GLU A 164 -0.01 -7.53 -5.09
CA GLU A 164 -1.21 -8.33 -5.21
C GLU A 164 -2.19 -7.75 -6.22
N VAL A 165 -3.00 -8.59 -6.83
CA VAL A 165 -4.07 -8.18 -7.75
C VAL A 165 -5.32 -8.97 -7.44
N GLY A 166 -6.40 -8.28 -7.08
CA GLY A 166 -7.70 -8.88 -6.80
C GLY A 166 -8.80 -8.35 -7.72
N PHE A 167 -9.86 -9.16 -7.90
CA PHE A 167 -10.98 -8.85 -8.77
C PHE A 167 -12.29 -9.05 -8.02
N ASP A 168 -13.12 -7.99 -8.01
CA ASP A 168 -14.44 -8.01 -7.40
C ASP A 168 -15.34 -6.95 -8.04
N ASP A 169 -16.61 -7.26 -8.24
CA ASP A 169 -17.57 -6.38 -8.91
C ASP A 169 -17.70 -5.00 -8.26
N SER A 170 -17.43 -4.91 -6.95
CA SER A 170 -17.47 -3.63 -6.22
C SER A 170 -16.45 -2.60 -6.74
N TYR A 171 -15.38 -3.04 -7.39
CA TYR A 171 -14.36 -2.16 -7.97
C TYR A 171 -14.64 -1.74 -9.42
N THR A 172 -15.79 -2.16 -10.00
CA THR A 172 -16.09 -1.93 -11.43
C THR A 172 -16.09 -0.43 -11.80
N GLY A 173 -16.59 0.43 -10.93
CA GLY A 173 -16.63 1.88 -11.18
C GLY A 173 -15.42 2.65 -10.67
N ASN A 174 -14.70 2.09 -9.72
CA ASN A 174 -13.57 2.71 -9.03
C ASN A 174 -12.52 1.66 -8.70
N CYS A 175 -11.53 1.50 -9.59
CA CYS A 175 -10.40 0.61 -9.33
C CYS A 175 -9.54 1.15 -8.19
N LEU A 176 -8.85 0.25 -7.48
CA LEU A 176 -7.84 0.64 -6.51
C LEU A 176 -6.45 0.46 -7.11
N VAL A 177 -5.63 1.49 -6.94
CA VAL A 177 -4.21 1.50 -7.30
C VAL A 177 -3.46 2.05 -6.10
N ASN A 178 -2.83 1.15 -5.35
CA ASN A 178 -2.02 1.52 -4.21
C ASN A 178 -0.58 1.15 -4.52
N ALA A 179 0.31 2.13 -4.51
CA ALA A 179 1.72 1.96 -4.77
C ALA A 179 2.53 2.11 -3.48
N MET A 180 3.45 1.19 -3.24
CA MET A 180 4.37 1.22 -2.11
C MET A 180 5.80 1.33 -2.63
N CYS A 181 6.57 2.25 -2.05
CA CYS A 181 7.99 2.38 -2.31
C CYS A 181 8.82 2.16 -1.04
N VAL A 182 9.94 1.52 -1.23
CA VAL A 182 10.90 1.19 -0.16
C VAL A 182 12.28 1.70 -0.54
N GLY A 183 12.93 2.39 0.39
CA GLY A 183 14.30 2.87 0.24
C GLY A 183 15.21 2.42 1.39
N ILE A 184 16.52 2.48 1.17
CA ILE A 184 17.54 2.22 2.20
C ILE A 184 18.35 3.48 2.43
N ILE A 185 18.66 3.74 3.71
CA ILE A 185 19.41 4.93 4.15
C ILE A 185 20.30 4.61 5.35
N ARG A 186 21.39 5.36 5.51
CA ARG A 186 22.14 5.39 6.78
C ARG A 186 21.45 6.30 7.78
N HIS A 187 21.50 5.98 9.05
CA HIS A 187 20.91 6.81 10.12
C HIS A 187 21.38 8.27 10.07
N THR A 188 22.64 8.49 9.72
CA THR A 188 23.28 9.82 9.64
C THR A 188 22.76 10.69 8.49
N ASP A 189 22.14 10.07 7.48
CA ASP A 189 21.79 10.72 6.21
C ASP A 189 20.31 11.10 6.14
N ILE A 190 19.52 10.75 7.18
CA ILE A 190 18.07 11.03 7.25
C ILE A 190 17.82 12.55 7.11
N LYS A 191 16.95 12.91 6.17
CA LYS A 191 16.49 14.28 5.93
C LYS A 191 15.07 14.46 6.48
N ARG A 192 14.67 15.71 6.68
CA ARG A 192 13.35 16.09 7.20
C ARG A 192 12.78 17.29 6.45
N GLY A 193 11.46 17.36 6.40
CA GLY A 193 10.74 18.43 5.72
C GLY A 193 10.44 19.61 6.65
N ALA A 194 11.46 20.30 7.18
CA ALA A 194 11.26 21.43 8.08
C ALA A 194 12.01 22.68 7.61
N ALA A 195 11.33 23.84 7.55
CA ALA A 195 11.94 25.13 7.28
C ALA A 195 12.47 25.73 8.60
N THR A 196 13.80 25.90 8.70
CA THR A 196 14.43 26.54 9.84
C THR A 196 15.48 27.56 9.38
N GLY A 197 15.85 28.51 10.26
CA GLY A 197 16.85 29.55 9.96
C GLY A 197 16.29 30.70 9.14
N VAL A 198 16.03 31.82 9.82
CA VAL A 198 15.52 33.05 9.19
C VAL A 198 16.46 33.51 8.07
N GLY A 199 15.91 33.84 6.90
CA GLY A 199 16.64 34.24 5.72
C GLY A 199 17.16 33.10 4.83
N ASN A 200 17.02 31.83 5.27
CA ASN A 200 17.33 30.69 4.43
C ASN A 200 16.49 30.70 3.15
N PRO A 201 17.10 30.50 1.97
CA PRO A 201 16.39 30.50 0.71
C PRO A 201 15.46 29.30 0.57
N VAL A 202 14.31 29.55 -0.03
CA VAL A 202 13.33 28.56 -0.47
C VAL A 202 13.49 28.39 -1.97
N ILE A 203 13.89 27.20 -2.41
CA ILE A 203 14.25 26.92 -3.80
C ILE A 203 13.29 25.86 -4.36
N LEU A 204 12.61 26.19 -5.44
CA LEU A 204 11.81 25.23 -6.20
C LEU A 204 12.69 24.58 -7.26
N VAL A 205 12.79 23.25 -7.21
CA VAL A 205 13.63 22.48 -8.11
C VAL A 205 12.83 21.44 -8.91
N GLY A 206 13.34 21.06 -10.09
CA GLY A 206 12.76 20.03 -10.97
C GLY A 206 12.00 20.60 -12.15
N ALA A 207 10.81 20.07 -12.43
CA ALA A 207 9.97 20.45 -13.56
C ALA A 207 9.45 21.91 -13.48
N THR A 208 9.02 22.42 -14.63
CA THR A 208 8.28 23.69 -14.70
C THR A 208 6.81 23.49 -14.30
N THR A 209 6.21 24.49 -13.67
CA THR A 209 4.83 24.46 -13.20
C THR A 209 3.83 24.70 -14.36
N GLY A 210 2.84 23.84 -14.48
CA GLY A 210 1.72 23.93 -15.41
C GLY A 210 0.37 23.83 -14.70
N ARG A 211 -0.72 23.70 -15.48
CA ARG A 211 -2.10 23.55 -14.97
C ARG A 211 -2.52 22.11 -14.77
N ASP A 212 -1.60 21.16 -14.69
CA ASP A 212 -1.92 19.76 -14.45
C ASP A 212 -2.27 19.52 -12.98
N GLY A 213 -3.17 18.57 -12.76
CA GLY A 213 -3.58 18.14 -11.43
C GLY A 213 -4.32 19.22 -10.63
N MET A 214 -4.74 20.31 -11.27
CA MET A 214 -5.44 21.39 -10.56
C MET A 214 -6.72 20.88 -9.91
N GLY A 215 -6.74 20.94 -8.57
CA GLY A 215 -7.85 20.42 -7.78
C GLY A 215 -7.86 18.89 -7.62
N GLY A 216 -6.74 18.21 -7.85
CA GLY A 216 -6.60 16.76 -7.66
C GLY A 216 -6.97 16.32 -6.26
N ALA A 217 -6.45 16.96 -5.23
CA ALA A 217 -6.79 16.68 -3.83
C ALA A 217 -8.30 16.87 -3.53
N SER A 218 -8.93 17.90 -4.10
CA SER A 218 -10.37 18.09 -3.99
C SER A 218 -11.16 17.07 -4.80
N PHE A 219 -10.65 16.64 -5.95
CA PHE A 219 -11.23 15.58 -6.78
C PHE A 219 -11.19 14.22 -6.06
N ALA A 220 -10.11 13.92 -5.35
CA ALA A 220 -9.99 12.72 -4.54
C ALA A 220 -10.88 12.71 -3.27
N SER A 221 -11.56 13.84 -2.97
CA SER A 221 -12.44 14.00 -1.81
C SER A 221 -13.94 14.04 -2.19
N VAL A 222 -14.30 13.51 -3.37
CA VAL A 222 -15.69 13.41 -3.85
C VAL A 222 -15.93 12.11 -4.58
N ASP A 223 -17.18 11.63 -4.57
CA ASP A 223 -17.58 10.40 -5.27
C ASP A 223 -17.39 10.53 -6.79
N LEU A 224 -17.01 9.43 -7.44
CA LEU A 224 -16.91 9.37 -8.88
C LEU A 224 -18.29 9.36 -9.55
N THR A 225 -18.47 10.18 -10.57
CA THR A 225 -19.70 10.29 -11.37
C THR A 225 -19.40 10.12 -12.86
N ALA A 226 -20.43 9.97 -13.69
CA ALA A 226 -20.25 9.97 -15.15
C ALA A 226 -19.54 11.24 -15.65
N ALA A 227 -19.77 12.40 -15.01
CA ALA A 227 -19.09 13.65 -15.33
C ALA A 227 -17.61 13.68 -14.89
N SER A 228 -17.18 12.77 -14.03
CA SER A 228 -15.77 12.68 -13.62
C SER A 228 -14.84 12.31 -14.78
N GLN A 229 -15.36 11.60 -15.80
CA GLN A 229 -14.60 11.28 -17.02
C GLN A 229 -14.25 12.52 -17.87
N GLU A 230 -14.97 13.63 -17.69
CA GLU A 230 -14.69 14.90 -18.35
C GLU A 230 -13.57 15.70 -17.64
N ARG A 231 -13.19 15.29 -16.41
CA ARG A 231 -12.18 15.96 -15.58
C ARG A 231 -10.77 15.42 -15.78
N LYS A 232 -10.40 15.02 -17.00
CA LYS A 232 -9.04 14.55 -17.33
C LYS A 232 -7.95 15.56 -16.97
N SER A 233 -8.26 16.85 -16.97
CA SER A 233 -7.33 17.92 -16.57
C SER A 233 -6.99 17.94 -15.08
N ALA A 234 -7.75 17.22 -14.23
CA ALA A 234 -7.44 17.03 -12.83
C ALA A 234 -6.44 15.89 -12.58
N VAL A 235 -6.12 15.08 -13.61
CA VAL A 235 -5.12 14.03 -13.54
C VAL A 235 -3.76 14.63 -13.90
N GLN A 236 -2.77 14.33 -13.06
CA GLN A 236 -1.38 14.72 -13.29
C GLN A 236 -0.81 13.95 -14.49
N VAL A 237 0.28 14.48 -15.08
CA VAL A 237 1.07 13.81 -16.12
C VAL A 237 2.46 13.59 -15.59
N GLY A 238 2.90 12.33 -15.54
CA GLY A 238 4.22 11.94 -15.04
C GLY A 238 5.27 11.87 -16.14
N ASP A 239 6.49 12.30 -15.82
CA ASP A 239 7.70 12.15 -16.63
C ASP A 239 8.77 11.39 -15.84
N PRO A 240 8.82 10.03 -15.96
CA PRO A 240 9.74 9.24 -15.19
C PRO A 240 11.22 9.52 -15.52
N PHE A 241 11.52 9.99 -16.74
CA PHE A 241 12.88 10.37 -17.07
C PHE A 241 13.31 11.63 -16.30
N LEU A 242 12.43 12.63 -16.22
CA LEU A 242 12.69 13.85 -15.44
C LEU A 242 12.79 13.53 -13.94
N GLU A 243 11.93 12.65 -13.43
CA GLU A 243 11.99 12.22 -12.04
C GLU A 243 13.28 11.45 -11.72
N LYS A 244 13.77 10.64 -12.66
CA LYS A 244 15.06 9.98 -12.52
C LYS A 244 16.21 10.99 -12.36
N LEU A 245 16.23 12.05 -13.16
CA LEU A 245 17.21 13.12 -13.03
C LEU A 245 17.05 13.86 -11.69
N LEU A 246 15.82 14.12 -11.27
CA LEU A 246 15.51 14.77 -10.00
C LEU A 246 15.98 13.95 -8.81
N LEU A 247 15.73 12.64 -8.81
CA LEU A 247 16.22 11.71 -7.80
C LEU A 247 17.75 11.77 -7.66
N GLU A 248 18.47 11.66 -8.77
CA GLU A 248 19.95 11.67 -8.74
C GLU A 248 20.51 13.03 -8.32
N ALA A 249 19.87 14.14 -8.74
CA ALA A 249 20.25 15.49 -8.31
C ALA A 249 20.02 15.68 -6.80
N CYS A 250 18.89 15.23 -6.26
CA CYS A 250 18.62 15.29 -4.82
C CYS A 250 19.60 14.45 -4.02
N LEU A 251 19.89 13.22 -4.44
CA LEU A 251 20.86 12.34 -3.77
C LEU A 251 22.30 12.90 -3.85
N GLU A 252 22.65 13.63 -4.91
CA GLU A 252 23.93 14.35 -5.00
C GLU A 252 23.95 15.55 -4.03
N LEU A 253 22.87 16.33 -4.00
CA LEU A 253 22.70 17.46 -3.10
C LEU A 253 22.81 17.05 -1.62
N PHE A 254 22.26 15.89 -1.24
CA PHE A 254 22.32 15.38 0.14
C PHE A 254 23.71 15.01 0.62
N ARG A 255 24.69 14.87 -0.28
CA ARG A 255 26.10 14.66 0.09
C ARG A 255 26.79 15.95 0.49
N THR A 256 26.12 17.09 0.32
CA THR A 256 26.58 18.41 0.73
C THR A 256 25.88 18.82 2.03
N ASP A 257 26.42 19.87 2.70
CA ASP A 257 25.79 20.47 3.86
C ASP A 257 24.90 21.67 3.48
N ALA A 258 24.42 21.73 2.22
CA ALA A 258 23.64 22.86 1.73
C ALA A 258 22.17 22.81 2.17
N VAL A 259 21.62 21.62 2.45
CA VAL A 259 20.19 21.40 2.72
C VAL A 259 19.87 21.50 4.19
N VAL A 260 18.88 22.35 4.52
CA VAL A 260 18.24 22.46 5.84
C VAL A 260 17.02 21.55 5.91
N GLY A 261 16.19 21.57 4.87
CA GLY A 261 14.99 20.76 4.75
C GLY A 261 14.59 20.58 3.29
N ILE A 262 13.80 19.55 3.03
CA ILE A 262 13.29 19.26 1.69
C ILE A 262 11.89 18.64 1.80
N GLN A 263 11.02 18.97 0.85
CA GLN A 263 9.67 18.46 0.74
C GLN A 263 9.32 18.24 -0.73
N ASP A 264 8.60 17.16 -1.05
CA ASP A 264 8.04 16.99 -2.38
C ASP A 264 6.81 17.90 -2.60
N LEU A 265 6.44 18.11 -3.85
CA LEU A 265 5.20 18.76 -4.22
C LEU A 265 4.19 17.68 -4.68
N GLY A 266 3.53 17.06 -3.72
CA GLY A 266 2.43 16.12 -3.94
C GLY A 266 1.08 16.84 -4.05
N ALA A 267 0.08 16.33 -3.33
CA ALA A 267 -1.24 16.92 -3.25
C ALA A 267 -1.18 18.40 -2.78
N ALA A 268 -2.00 19.26 -3.38
CA ALA A 268 -2.01 20.71 -3.16
C ALA A 268 -0.70 21.45 -3.55
N GLY A 269 0.27 20.78 -4.14
CA GLY A 269 1.45 21.33 -4.78
C GLY A 269 2.30 22.24 -3.88
N LEU A 270 2.57 23.47 -4.32
CA LEU A 270 3.41 24.42 -3.58
C LEU A 270 2.77 24.87 -2.26
N THR A 271 1.43 24.81 -2.15
CA THR A 271 0.70 25.17 -0.92
C THR A 271 1.06 24.22 0.21
N SER A 272 0.89 22.91 0.02
CA SER A 272 1.20 21.89 1.04
C SER A 272 2.69 21.90 1.37
N ALA A 273 3.56 21.85 0.37
CA ALA A 273 5.00 21.81 0.57
C ALA A 273 5.49 23.01 1.41
N SER A 274 4.99 24.21 1.14
CA SER A 274 5.43 25.42 1.88
C SER A 274 4.82 25.51 3.27
N CYS A 275 3.49 25.29 3.43
CA CYS A 275 2.87 25.47 4.75
C CYS A 275 3.27 24.36 5.73
N GLU A 276 3.44 23.12 5.27
CA GLU A 276 3.87 22.00 6.12
C GLU A 276 5.31 22.15 6.60
N THR A 277 6.24 22.49 5.70
CA THR A 277 7.64 22.72 6.09
C THR A 277 7.76 23.90 7.05
N ALA A 278 7.02 24.99 6.83
CA ALA A 278 6.95 26.14 7.73
C ALA A 278 6.39 25.73 9.11
N ALA A 279 5.27 25.00 9.13
CA ALA A 279 4.63 24.59 10.38
C ALA A 279 5.53 23.64 11.21
N ARG A 280 6.16 22.63 10.57
CA ARG A 280 7.11 21.71 11.23
C ARG A 280 8.34 22.43 11.78
N GLY A 281 8.84 23.43 11.07
CA GLY A 281 9.96 24.26 11.50
C GLY A 281 9.59 25.31 12.56
N GLY A 282 8.29 25.54 12.80
CA GLY A 282 7.80 26.63 13.66
C GLY A 282 8.12 28.01 13.12
N MET A 283 8.27 28.14 11.80
CA MET A 283 8.67 29.34 11.07
C MET A 283 7.57 29.81 10.11
N GLY A 284 7.82 30.94 9.43
CA GLY A 284 7.06 31.39 8.26
C GLY A 284 7.86 31.23 6.98
N ILE A 285 7.19 31.39 5.85
CA ILE A 285 7.80 31.43 4.51
C ILE A 285 7.18 32.59 3.71
N ASP A 286 8.02 33.44 3.12
CA ASP A 286 7.63 34.48 2.17
C ASP A 286 8.01 34.03 0.75
N LEU A 287 7.01 33.74 -0.10
CA LEU A 287 7.15 33.25 -1.46
C LEU A 287 6.74 34.31 -2.48
N ASP A 288 7.48 34.42 -3.59
CA ASP A 288 7.08 35.19 -4.77
C ASP A 288 6.75 34.23 -5.94
N VAL A 289 5.45 34.08 -6.22
CA VAL A 289 4.99 33.21 -7.31
C VAL A 289 5.39 33.72 -8.71
N ALA A 290 5.80 35.01 -8.84
CA ALA A 290 6.33 35.51 -10.09
C ALA A 290 7.67 34.89 -10.48
N LEU A 291 8.43 34.37 -9.49
CA LEU A 291 9.72 33.71 -9.67
C LEU A 291 9.62 32.21 -9.96
N VAL A 292 8.42 31.63 -9.82
CA VAL A 292 8.18 30.20 -10.09
C VAL A 292 8.33 29.92 -11.60
N PRO A 293 9.20 28.98 -12.01
CA PRO A 293 9.33 28.57 -13.41
C PRO A 293 8.02 27.95 -13.92
N ARG A 294 7.47 28.48 -15.00
CA ARG A 294 6.18 28.07 -15.59
C ARG A 294 6.35 27.63 -17.03
N ARG A 295 5.59 26.62 -17.45
CA ARG A 295 5.52 26.19 -18.84
C ARG A 295 4.30 26.76 -19.59
N GLU A 296 3.38 27.41 -18.85
CA GLU A 296 2.18 28.01 -19.39
C GLU A 296 2.10 29.49 -19.06
N ASP A 297 1.75 30.31 -20.04
CA ASP A 297 1.55 31.74 -19.85
C ASP A 297 0.22 32.04 -19.14
N GLY A 298 0.19 33.17 -18.43
CA GLY A 298 -1.03 33.71 -17.84
C GLY A 298 -1.55 32.94 -16.62
N MET A 299 -0.75 32.08 -15.99
CA MET A 299 -1.12 31.47 -14.72
C MET A 299 -1.28 32.51 -13.62
N VAL A 300 -2.43 32.46 -12.93
CA VAL A 300 -2.71 33.31 -11.77
C VAL A 300 -2.08 32.75 -10.49
N PRO A 301 -1.86 33.55 -9.44
CA PRO A 301 -1.23 33.10 -8.19
C PRO A 301 -1.86 31.83 -7.59
N ALA A 302 -3.19 31.71 -7.61
CA ALA A 302 -3.88 30.52 -7.12
C ALA A 302 -3.49 29.26 -7.90
N GLU A 303 -3.46 29.34 -9.24
CA GLU A 303 -3.07 28.22 -10.10
C GLU A 303 -1.63 27.78 -9.86
N VAL A 304 -0.71 28.72 -9.60
CA VAL A 304 0.70 28.40 -9.27
C VAL A 304 0.82 27.69 -7.94
N MET A 305 0.06 28.12 -6.93
CA MET A 305 0.13 27.57 -5.57
C MET A 305 -0.49 26.18 -5.47
N ILE A 306 -1.60 25.91 -6.19
CA ILE A 306 -2.34 24.64 -6.09
C ILE A 306 -2.07 23.66 -7.24
N SER A 307 -1.19 24.01 -8.19
CA SER A 307 -0.78 23.11 -9.26
C SER A 307 -0.10 21.87 -8.68
N GLU A 308 -0.52 20.69 -9.15
CA GLU A 308 0.07 19.40 -8.78
C GLU A 308 0.95 18.83 -9.90
N SER A 309 1.58 19.72 -10.72
CA SER A 309 2.60 19.29 -11.69
C SER A 309 3.66 18.45 -10.97
N GLN A 310 3.94 17.29 -11.55
CA GLN A 310 4.81 16.28 -10.97
C GLN A 310 6.30 16.67 -11.06
N GLU A 311 7.17 15.88 -10.50
CA GLU A 311 8.64 15.99 -10.58
C GLU A 311 9.18 17.33 -10.06
N ARG A 312 8.59 17.84 -8.95
CA ARG A 312 9.02 19.08 -8.30
C ARG A 312 9.29 18.85 -6.82
N MET A 313 10.31 19.55 -6.30
CA MET A 313 10.67 19.54 -4.88
C MET A 313 10.86 20.97 -4.35
N LEU A 314 10.58 21.18 -3.07
CA LEU A 314 10.88 22.42 -2.34
C LEU A 314 12.09 22.18 -1.45
N VAL A 315 13.18 22.87 -1.72
CA VAL A 315 14.44 22.79 -0.96
C VAL A 315 14.59 24.03 -0.10
N ILE A 316 14.80 23.85 1.19
CA ILE A 316 15.26 24.91 2.08
C ILE A 316 16.77 24.74 2.21
N ALA A 317 17.55 25.71 1.72
CA ALA A 317 18.99 25.65 1.76
C ALA A 317 19.56 26.62 2.81
N HIS A 318 20.80 26.42 3.24
CA HIS A 318 21.50 27.39 4.05
C HIS A 318 21.77 28.68 3.25
N GLN A 319 21.58 29.81 3.87
CA GLN A 319 21.86 31.11 3.27
C GLN A 319 23.29 31.17 2.73
N GLY A 320 23.46 31.63 1.48
CA GLY A 320 24.72 31.70 0.78
C GLY A 320 25.16 30.40 0.09
N ARG A 321 24.32 29.35 0.09
CA ARG A 321 24.55 28.10 -0.60
C ARG A 321 23.65 27.92 -1.85
N GLU A 322 22.95 28.97 -2.26
CA GLU A 322 22.00 28.94 -3.38
C GLU A 322 22.68 28.54 -4.70
N GLU A 323 23.87 29.11 -5.00
CA GLU A 323 24.61 28.80 -6.21
C GLU A 323 25.04 27.31 -6.27
N GLU A 324 25.39 26.73 -5.12
CA GLU A 324 25.75 25.31 -5.07
C GLU A 324 24.55 24.41 -5.42
N VAL A 325 23.36 24.71 -4.87
CA VAL A 325 22.12 23.99 -5.23
C VAL A 325 21.87 24.15 -6.73
N GLN A 326 21.90 25.39 -7.25
CA GLN A 326 21.69 25.66 -8.68
C GLN A 326 22.67 24.91 -9.57
N CYS A 327 23.97 24.92 -9.24
CA CYS A 327 24.99 24.19 -10.01
C CYS A 327 24.74 22.68 -10.08
N ILE A 328 24.25 22.07 -8.98
CA ILE A 328 23.92 20.64 -8.97
C ILE A 328 22.75 20.37 -9.90
N PHE A 329 21.65 21.13 -9.79
CA PHE A 329 20.47 20.92 -10.64
C PHE A 329 20.74 21.26 -12.10
N ASP A 330 21.49 22.32 -12.41
CA ASP A 330 21.90 22.67 -13.76
C ASP A 330 22.72 21.56 -14.44
N LYS A 331 23.61 20.89 -13.68
CA LYS A 331 24.36 19.72 -14.15
C LYS A 331 23.43 18.61 -14.65
N TRP A 332 22.29 18.43 -13.99
CA TRP A 332 21.28 17.42 -14.34
C TRP A 332 20.24 17.94 -15.34
N GLY A 333 20.37 19.20 -15.80
CA GLY A 333 19.43 19.81 -16.74
C GLY A 333 18.06 20.17 -16.12
N LEU A 334 18.02 20.39 -14.81
CA LEU A 334 16.82 20.69 -14.05
C LEU A 334 16.78 22.15 -13.61
N ASN A 335 15.56 22.70 -13.42
CA ASN A 335 15.41 24.04 -12.86
C ASN A 335 15.76 24.05 -11.35
N ALA A 336 16.32 25.18 -10.89
CA ALA A 336 16.49 25.51 -9.48
C ALA A 336 16.29 27.00 -9.28
N ALA A 337 15.10 27.41 -8.91
CA ALA A 337 14.72 28.80 -8.77
C ALA A 337 14.54 29.19 -7.29
N VAL A 338 15.24 30.21 -6.82
CA VAL A 338 14.97 30.82 -5.51
C VAL A 338 13.66 31.58 -5.61
N ILE A 339 12.62 31.07 -4.96
CA ILE A 339 11.25 31.60 -5.01
C ILE A 339 10.83 32.30 -3.71
N GLY A 340 11.66 32.26 -2.66
CA GLY A 340 11.31 32.86 -1.39
C GLY A 340 12.37 32.69 -0.32
N ARG A 341 11.98 33.02 0.92
CA ARG A 341 12.85 32.92 2.11
C ARG A 341 12.04 32.53 3.35
N VAL A 342 12.72 31.88 4.29
CA VAL A 342 12.19 31.52 5.60
C VAL A 342 12.12 32.83 6.46
N THR A 343 11.00 32.98 7.17
CA THR A 343 10.74 34.12 8.10
C THR A 343 10.47 33.60 9.52
N ASP A 344 10.42 34.50 10.52
CA ASP A 344 10.14 34.16 11.93
C ASP A 344 8.73 34.52 12.38
N ASP A 345 7.86 34.94 11.45
CA ASP A 345 6.50 35.43 11.76
C ASP A 345 5.43 34.31 11.79
N GLY A 346 5.78 33.07 11.42
CA GLY A 346 4.86 31.94 11.37
C GLY A 346 3.82 31.99 10.23
N MET A 347 3.98 32.95 9.30
CA MET A 347 3.04 33.17 8.20
C MET A 347 3.53 32.53 6.91
N LEU A 348 2.60 32.01 6.10
CA LEU A 348 2.82 31.82 4.69
C LEU A 348 2.38 33.10 3.98
N THR A 349 3.35 33.89 3.52
CA THR A 349 3.13 35.10 2.74
C THR A 349 3.36 34.81 1.27
N ILE A 350 2.39 35.14 0.42
CA ILE A 350 2.43 34.89 -1.02
C ILE A 350 2.46 36.25 -1.72
N ARG A 351 3.49 36.48 -2.52
CA ARG A 351 3.66 37.64 -3.36
C ARG A 351 3.50 37.31 -4.83
N ASN A 352 3.17 38.33 -5.61
CA ASN A 352 3.30 38.31 -7.05
C ASN A 352 4.07 39.60 -7.44
N GLY A 353 5.38 39.46 -7.50
CA GLY A 353 6.31 40.63 -7.51
C GLY A 353 6.26 41.40 -6.17
N ASP A 354 6.09 42.69 -6.26
CA ASP A 354 6.05 43.58 -5.07
C ASP A 354 4.70 43.51 -4.31
N VAL A 355 3.70 42.81 -4.82
CA VAL A 355 2.34 42.79 -4.26
C VAL A 355 2.10 41.52 -3.42
N VAL A 356 1.75 41.70 -2.16
CA VAL A 356 1.23 40.60 -1.33
C VAL A 356 -0.19 40.26 -1.79
N VAL A 357 -0.39 39.04 -2.27
CA VAL A 357 -1.67 38.53 -2.78
C VAL A 357 -2.37 37.59 -1.82
N GLY A 358 -1.66 37.06 -0.82
CA GLY A 358 -2.20 36.23 0.26
C GLY A 358 -1.26 36.18 1.45
N GLN A 359 -1.80 36.09 2.67
CA GLN A 359 -1.04 35.91 3.90
C GLN A 359 -1.88 35.21 4.95
N VAL A 360 -1.44 34.00 5.36
CA VAL A 360 -2.16 33.16 6.30
C VAL A 360 -1.18 32.49 7.27
N PRO A 361 -1.60 32.16 8.51
CA PRO A 361 -0.75 31.39 9.40
C PRO A 361 -0.45 30.01 8.81
N ALA A 362 0.83 29.64 8.62
CA ALA A 362 1.22 28.36 8.02
C ALA A 362 0.64 27.18 8.81
N LYS A 363 0.70 27.25 10.14
CA LYS A 363 0.14 26.23 11.03
C LYS A 363 -1.39 26.08 10.91
N ALA A 364 -2.11 27.16 10.58
CA ALA A 364 -3.55 27.10 10.38
C ALA A 364 -3.90 26.24 9.14
N LEU A 365 -3.16 26.40 8.05
CA LEU A 365 -3.31 25.59 6.84
C LEU A 365 -2.98 24.12 7.09
N ALA A 366 -1.81 23.85 7.70
CA ALA A 366 -1.27 22.48 7.78
C ALA A 366 -1.91 21.63 8.88
N GLU A 367 -2.28 22.22 10.04
CA GLU A 367 -2.58 21.43 11.24
C GLU A 367 -3.94 21.69 11.88
N GLN A 368 -4.61 22.81 11.56
CA GLN A 368 -5.76 23.28 12.34
C GLN A 368 -7.11 23.10 11.64
N ALA A 369 -7.19 22.21 10.66
CA ALA A 369 -8.46 21.78 10.11
C ALA A 369 -9.36 21.21 11.23
N PRO A 370 -10.65 21.63 11.32
CA PRO A 370 -11.58 21.09 12.32
C PRO A 370 -11.77 19.59 12.15
N LEU A 371 -11.58 18.83 13.23
CA LEU A 371 -11.81 17.39 13.20
C LEU A 371 -13.32 17.10 13.08
N ARG A 372 -13.64 16.07 12.29
CA ARG A 372 -15.00 15.56 12.13
C ARG A 372 -15.16 14.26 12.92
N HIS A 373 -16.34 14.04 13.45
CA HIS A 373 -16.73 12.83 14.17
C HIS A 373 -18.08 12.33 13.63
N PRO A 374 -18.09 11.68 12.45
CA PRO A 374 -19.33 11.12 11.90
C PRO A 374 -19.93 10.08 12.84
N GLU A 375 -21.25 9.89 12.74
CA GLU A 375 -21.91 8.78 13.38
C GLU A 375 -21.46 7.46 12.76
N ALA A 376 -21.25 6.43 13.60
CA ALA A 376 -20.90 5.09 13.17
C ALA A 376 -22.06 4.14 13.44
N VAL A 377 -22.66 3.59 12.38
CA VAL A 377 -23.83 2.69 12.49
C VAL A 377 -23.51 1.39 11.75
N ARG A 378 -23.64 0.26 12.46
CA ARG A 378 -23.45 -1.05 11.85
C ARG A 378 -24.49 -1.27 10.75
N PRO A 379 -24.08 -1.67 9.52
CA PRO A 379 -25.00 -1.90 8.42
C PRO A 379 -25.99 -3.03 8.71
N ALA A 380 -27.28 -2.78 8.51
CA ALA A 380 -28.31 -3.81 8.72
C ALA A 380 -28.16 -5.01 7.77
N TRP A 381 -27.69 -4.77 6.54
CA TRP A 381 -27.46 -5.81 5.53
C TRP A 381 -26.30 -6.78 5.88
N GLN A 382 -25.47 -6.46 6.86
CA GLN A 382 -24.34 -7.31 7.23
C GLN A 382 -24.79 -8.66 7.79
N ASP A 383 -25.88 -8.67 8.58
CA ASP A 383 -26.43 -9.92 9.14
C ASP A 383 -26.90 -10.88 8.02
N ASP A 384 -27.46 -10.33 6.93
CA ASP A 384 -27.88 -11.13 5.76
C ASP A 384 -26.70 -11.80 5.03
N LEU A 385 -25.52 -11.16 5.05
CA LEU A 385 -24.30 -11.74 4.50
C LEU A 385 -23.72 -12.84 5.41
N LEU A 386 -23.82 -12.64 6.73
CA LEU A 386 -23.32 -13.62 7.70
C LEU A 386 -24.23 -14.86 7.84
N ASP A 387 -25.52 -14.75 7.47
CA ASP A 387 -26.51 -15.83 7.59
C ASP A 387 -26.42 -16.81 6.40
N LEU A 388 -25.21 -17.31 6.11
CA LEU A 388 -24.99 -18.41 5.18
C LEU A 388 -24.78 -19.71 5.95
N ASP A 389 -25.74 -20.64 5.84
CA ASP A 389 -25.56 -22.00 6.32
C ASP A 389 -24.67 -22.79 5.35
N VAL A 390 -23.37 -22.76 5.61
CA VAL A 390 -22.38 -23.48 4.79
C VAL A 390 -22.63 -24.98 4.74
N THR A 391 -23.36 -25.54 5.73
CA THR A 391 -23.69 -26.99 5.74
C THR A 391 -24.68 -27.37 4.64
N ARG A 392 -25.43 -26.41 4.10
CA ARG A 392 -26.35 -26.58 2.98
C ARG A 392 -25.70 -26.41 1.61
N LEU A 393 -24.43 -26.02 1.55
CA LEU A 393 -23.72 -26.01 0.28
C LEU A 393 -23.65 -27.43 -0.26
N GLN A 394 -24.04 -27.58 -1.53
CA GLN A 394 -23.93 -28.88 -2.20
C GLN A 394 -22.46 -29.25 -2.31
N GLN A 395 -22.08 -30.36 -1.69
CA GLN A 395 -20.73 -30.88 -1.86
C GLN A 395 -20.52 -31.31 -3.32
N GLN A 396 -19.34 -30.99 -3.82
CA GLN A 396 -18.94 -31.40 -5.15
C GLN A 396 -18.54 -32.90 -5.14
N ASP A 397 -18.75 -33.57 -6.24
CA ASP A 397 -18.26 -34.95 -6.44
C ASP A 397 -16.86 -34.96 -7.06
N ASP A 398 -16.49 -33.88 -7.79
CA ASP A 398 -15.20 -33.69 -8.46
C ASP A 398 -14.37 -32.59 -7.77
N TRP A 399 -13.62 -32.97 -6.76
CA TRP A 399 -12.72 -32.05 -6.04
C TRP A 399 -11.50 -31.67 -6.87
N THR A 400 -11.05 -32.50 -7.78
CA THR A 400 -9.96 -32.19 -8.71
C THR A 400 -10.39 -31.08 -9.67
N GLY A 401 -11.58 -31.21 -10.27
CA GLY A 401 -12.14 -30.15 -11.12
C GLY A 401 -12.40 -28.85 -10.35
N THR A 402 -12.86 -28.94 -9.09
CA THR A 402 -13.07 -27.76 -8.22
C THR A 402 -11.76 -27.03 -7.92
N LEU A 403 -10.70 -27.75 -7.55
CA LEU A 403 -9.37 -27.15 -7.33
C LEU A 403 -8.83 -26.48 -8.60
N THR A 404 -8.94 -27.17 -9.74
CA THR A 404 -8.51 -26.63 -11.04
C THR A 404 -9.29 -25.37 -11.41
N ALA A 405 -10.60 -25.34 -11.16
CA ALA A 405 -11.43 -24.15 -11.40
C ALA A 405 -11.04 -22.97 -10.49
N LEU A 406 -10.76 -23.22 -9.21
CA LEU A 406 -10.30 -22.19 -8.26
C LEU A 406 -8.95 -21.61 -8.66
N LEU A 407 -7.97 -22.46 -9.02
CA LEU A 407 -6.67 -22.02 -9.55
C LEU A 407 -6.81 -21.14 -10.80
N GLY A 408 -7.85 -21.36 -11.61
CA GLY A 408 -8.16 -20.57 -12.79
C GLY A 408 -8.97 -19.29 -12.52
N THR A 409 -9.40 -19.01 -11.27
CA THR A 409 -10.08 -17.72 -10.98
C THR A 409 -9.07 -16.57 -11.07
N PRO A 410 -9.45 -15.40 -11.61
CA PRO A 410 -8.51 -14.27 -11.75
C PRO A 410 -7.84 -13.84 -10.44
N THR A 411 -8.55 -13.97 -9.31
CA THR A 411 -8.02 -13.61 -7.98
C THR A 411 -6.91 -14.58 -7.53
N ILE A 412 -7.07 -15.90 -7.74
CA ILE A 412 -6.07 -16.91 -7.35
C ILE A 412 -5.01 -17.13 -8.43
N ALA A 413 -5.39 -17.04 -9.72
CA ALA A 413 -4.50 -17.32 -10.84
C ALA A 413 -3.20 -16.49 -10.79
N SER A 414 -2.16 -17.03 -11.40
CA SER A 414 -0.84 -16.39 -11.52
C SER A 414 -0.93 -14.96 -12.01
N LYS A 415 -0.23 -14.06 -11.35
CA LYS A 415 -0.11 -12.66 -11.74
C LYS A 415 1.06 -12.41 -12.70
N GLU A 416 1.62 -13.48 -13.30
CA GLU A 416 2.75 -13.37 -14.24
C GLU A 416 2.47 -12.41 -15.39
N TRP A 417 1.21 -12.34 -15.89
CA TRP A 417 0.82 -11.38 -16.92
C TRP A 417 1.10 -9.92 -16.48
N VAL A 418 1.02 -9.63 -15.18
CA VAL A 418 1.34 -8.31 -14.60
C VAL A 418 2.84 -8.15 -14.46
N TYR A 419 3.46 -8.93 -13.56
CA TYR A 419 4.83 -8.68 -13.13
C TYR A 419 5.89 -8.95 -14.22
N ARG A 420 5.58 -9.70 -15.28
CA ARG A 420 6.49 -9.83 -16.43
C ARG A 420 6.67 -8.52 -17.23
N GLN A 421 5.82 -7.50 -16.99
CA GLN A 421 5.92 -6.17 -17.59
C GLN A 421 6.79 -5.23 -16.76
N TYR A 422 7.13 -5.66 -15.54
CA TYR A 422 7.95 -4.93 -14.59
C TYR A 422 9.37 -5.49 -14.56
N ASP A 423 10.37 -4.62 -14.46
CA ASP A 423 11.72 -5.06 -14.15
C ASP A 423 11.80 -5.37 -12.64
N SER A 424 11.86 -6.65 -12.29
CA SER A 424 11.92 -7.10 -10.89
C SER A 424 13.35 -7.36 -10.39
N VAL A 425 14.35 -7.25 -11.28
CA VAL A 425 15.74 -7.63 -10.96
C VAL A 425 16.76 -6.53 -11.24
N VAL A 426 16.35 -5.37 -11.72
CA VAL A 426 17.24 -4.22 -11.90
C VAL A 426 17.94 -3.92 -10.58
N ARG A 427 19.24 -3.53 -10.65
CA ARG A 427 20.16 -3.37 -9.51
C ARG A 427 20.65 -4.67 -8.85
N THR A 428 20.15 -5.83 -9.28
CA THR A 428 20.64 -7.17 -8.94
C THR A 428 20.53 -7.59 -7.47
N ASN A 429 19.71 -6.92 -6.67
CA ASN A 429 19.54 -7.20 -5.24
C ASN A 429 18.36 -8.14 -4.93
N THR A 430 17.48 -8.42 -5.91
CA THR A 430 16.34 -9.31 -5.73
C THR A 430 16.78 -10.75 -5.63
N VAL A 431 16.50 -11.40 -4.50
CA VAL A 431 16.81 -12.82 -4.21
C VAL A 431 15.58 -13.69 -4.36
N ILE A 432 14.43 -13.22 -3.85
CA ILE A 432 13.10 -13.75 -4.12
C ILE A 432 12.31 -12.63 -4.78
N GLY A 433 11.81 -12.89 -6.00
CA GLY A 433 11.01 -11.94 -6.77
C GLY A 433 9.52 -12.21 -6.68
N PRO A 434 8.72 -11.60 -7.60
CA PRO A 434 7.27 -11.73 -7.63
C PRO A 434 6.79 -13.17 -7.76
N GLY A 435 5.63 -13.48 -7.17
CA GLY A 435 5.01 -14.81 -7.20
C GLY A 435 5.41 -15.70 -6.02
N SER A 436 5.90 -15.12 -4.95
CA SER A 436 6.17 -15.76 -3.64
C SER A 436 5.41 -15.02 -2.55
N ASP A 437 5.36 -15.57 -1.33
CA ASP A 437 4.68 -14.97 -0.17
C ASP A 437 5.22 -13.56 0.14
N ALA A 438 6.55 -13.39 0.07
CA ALA A 438 7.18 -12.09 0.13
C ALA A 438 8.39 -12.02 -0.81
N ALA A 439 8.68 -10.82 -1.31
CA ALA A 439 9.95 -10.57 -1.99
C ALA A 439 11.08 -10.44 -0.98
N VAL A 440 12.29 -10.88 -1.34
CA VAL A 440 13.50 -10.71 -0.52
C VAL A 440 14.57 -10.01 -1.33
N LEU A 441 15.08 -8.91 -0.79
CA LEU A 441 16.20 -8.16 -1.37
C LEU A 441 17.43 -8.25 -0.44
N ARG A 442 18.58 -8.37 -1.06
CA ARG A 442 19.87 -8.25 -0.38
C ARG A 442 20.13 -6.80 0.00
N VAL A 443 20.69 -6.57 1.18
CA VAL A 443 21.15 -5.25 1.61
C VAL A 443 22.65 -5.15 1.32
N ASP A 444 23.02 -4.24 0.43
CA ASP A 444 24.40 -4.11 -0.05
C ASP A 444 25.40 -3.89 1.10
N GLY A 445 26.48 -4.67 1.08
CA GLY A 445 27.59 -4.58 2.06
C GLY A 445 27.30 -5.25 3.39
N THR A 446 26.21 -6.05 3.48
CA THR A 446 25.85 -6.83 4.67
C THR A 446 25.51 -8.27 4.29
N ASP A 447 25.36 -9.15 5.28
CA ASP A 447 24.80 -10.49 5.12
C ASP A 447 23.27 -10.51 5.32
N HIS A 448 22.65 -9.33 5.56
CA HIS A 448 21.24 -9.16 5.81
C HIS A 448 20.42 -9.05 4.52
N GLY A 449 19.14 -9.42 4.62
CA GLY A 449 18.11 -9.13 3.62
C GLY A 449 16.94 -8.37 4.22
N ILE A 450 16.18 -7.67 3.37
CA ILE A 450 14.86 -7.17 3.70
C ILE A 450 13.81 -7.98 2.94
N ALA A 451 12.75 -8.37 3.63
CA ALA A 451 11.59 -9.00 3.00
C ALA A 451 10.42 -8.01 2.98
N LEU A 452 9.65 -8.04 1.90
CA LEU A 452 8.59 -7.07 1.60
C LEU A 452 7.33 -7.77 1.11
N THR A 453 6.19 -7.40 1.66
CA THR A 453 4.87 -7.84 1.18
C THR A 453 3.85 -6.71 1.23
N ILE A 454 2.73 -6.89 0.50
CA ILE A 454 1.58 -5.98 0.53
C ILE A 454 0.31 -6.80 0.36
N ASP A 455 -0.63 -6.71 1.31
CA ASP A 455 -1.79 -7.59 1.44
C ASP A 455 -3.06 -6.82 1.82
N GLY A 456 -4.25 -7.26 1.33
CA GLY A 456 -5.53 -6.60 1.64
C GLY A 456 -6.76 -7.46 1.38
N PRO A 457 -7.30 -8.18 2.41
CA PRO A 457 -8.41 -9.14 2.29
C PRO A 457 -9.79 -8.45 2.29
N GLY A 458 -10.13 -7.71 1.22
CA GLY A 458 -11.39 -6.95 1.13
C GLY A 458 -12.66 -7.79 1.35
N ARG A 459 -12.71 -9.05 0.92
CA ARG A 459 -13.85 -9.95 1.14
C ARG A 459 -14.11 -10.20 2.63
N MET A 460 -13.07 -10.47 3.37
CA MET A 460 -13.16 -10.69 4.83
C MET A 460 -13.57 -9.40 5.54
N CYS A 461 -13.03 -8.26 5.13
CA CYS A 461 -13.40 -6.96 5.68
C CYS A 461 -14.86 -6.55 5.40
N LEU A 462 -15.45 -6.97 4.28
CA LEU A 462 -16.87 -6.75 4.02
C LEU A 462 -17.75 -7.48 5.04
N LEU A 463 -17.39 -8.72 5.39
CA LEU A 463 -18.13 -9.58 6.30
C LEU A 463 -17.94 -9.19 7.77
N ASP A 464 -16.71 -8.92 8.15
CA ASP A 464 -16.34 -8.40 9.47
C ASP A 464 -15.12 -7.49 9.34
N PRO A 465 -15.32 -6.15 9.35
CA PRO A 465 -14.23 -5.22 9.14
C PRO A 465 -13.11 -5.31 10.18
N ALA A 466 -13.45 -5.63 11.44
CA ALA A 466 -12.44 -5.74 12.49
C ALA A 466 -11.58 -7.00 12.29
N THR A 467 -12.22 -8.15 12.15
CA THR A 467 -11.52 -9.42 11.96
C THR A 467 -10.76 -9.43 10.63
N GLY A 468 -11.40 -9.00 9.52
CA GLY A 468 -10.75 -8.97 8.21
C GLY A 468 -9.53 -8.05 8.16
N ALA A 469 -9.60 -6.88 8.80
CA ALA A 469 -8.46 -5.97 8.87
C ALA A 469 -7.33 -6.47 9.80
N ALA A 470 -7.66 -7.19 10.87
CA ALA A 470 -6.67 -7.90 11.68
C ALA A 470 -6.02 -9.05 10.89
N MET A 471 -6.78 -9.77 10.03
CA MET A 471 -6.24 -10.80 9.15
C MET A 471 -5.23 -10.24 8.16
N ALA A 472 -5.43 -9.01 7.61
CA ALA A 472 -4.46 -8.36 6.74
C ALA A 472 -3.08 -8.21 7.41
N VAL A 473 -3.06 -7.79 8.68
CA VAL A 473 -1.81 -7.66 9.45
C VAL A 473 -1.18 -9.02 9.73
N ALA A 474 -2.00 -10.01 10.09
CA ALA A 474 -1.55 -11.36 10.40
C ALA A 474 -0.97 -12.06 9.16
N GLU A 475 -1.63 -11.93 8.01
CA GLU A 475 -1.22 -12.51 6.72
C GLU A 475 0.09 -11.88 6.22
N ALA A 476 0.19 -10.54 6.22
CA ALA A 476 1.43 -9.87 5.86
C ALA A 476 2.60 -10.34 6.74
N ALA A 477 2.39 -10.52 8.04
CA ALA A 477 3.43 -11.05 8.93
C ALA A 477 3.79 -12.52 8.62
N ARG A 478 2.80 -13.39 8.31
CA ARG A 478 3.03 -14.79 7.90
C ARG A 478 3.83 -14.87 6.60
N ASN A 479 3.48 -14.04 5.61
CA ASN A 479 4.18 -13.98 4.32
C ASN A 479 5.67 -13.66 4.50
N LEU A 480 6.00 -12.70 5.36
CA LEU A 480 7.39 -12.39 5.70
C LEU A 480 8.08 -13.57 6.40
N VAL A 481 7.40 -14.19 7.36
CA VAL A 481 7.94 -15.34 8.11
C VAL A 481 8.19 -16.54 7.20
N CYS A 482 7.29 -16.85 6.26
CA CYS A 482 7.47 -17.90 5.28
C CYS A 482 8.70 -17.68 4.39
N SER A 483 9.12 -16.43 4.20
CA SER A 483 10.36 -16.09 3.50
C SER A 483 11.61 -16.06 4.38
N GLY A 484 11.50 -16.35 5.69
CA GLY A 484 12.60 -16.36 6.66
C GLY A 484 12.86 -15.03 7.35
N ALA A 485 11.97 -14.05 7.19
CA ALA A 485 12.11 -12.73 7.75
C ALA A 485 11.34 -12.56 9.06
N LYS A 486 11.91 -11.77 9.97
CA LYS A 486 11.22 -11.27 11.16
C LYS A 486 10.48 -9.98 10.81
N PRO A 487 9.14 -9.91 10.97
CA PRO A 487 8.38 -8.68 10.77
C PRO A 487 8.88 -7.54 11.67
N LEU A 488 8.98 -6.31 11.13
CA LEU A 488 9.49 -5.15 11.86
C LEU A 488 8.50 -4.02 11.99
N ALA A 489 7.87 -3.61 10.89
CA ALA A 489 6.95 -2.47 10.86
C ALA A 489 6.05 -2.55 9.62
N LEU A 490 4.93 -1.85 9.68
CA LEU A 490 4.03 -1.72 8.55
C LEU A 490 3.69 -0.26 8.21
N THR A 491 3.25 -0.07 6.97
CA THR A 491 2.56 1.11 6.46
C THR A 491 1.22 0.67 5.89
N ASP A 492 0.17 1.47 5.98
CA ASP A 492 -1.16 1.10 5.54
C ASP A 492 -1.74 2.02 4.46
N CYS A 493 -2.68 1.49 3.68
CA CYS A 493 -3.52 2.28 2.79
C CYS A 493 -4.98 1.86 2.98
N LEU A 494 -5.77 2.72 3.61
CA LEU A 494 -7.13 2.41 4.03
C LEU A 494 -8.14 2.90 2.98
N ASN A 495 -8.64 1.98 2.13
CA ASN A 495 -9.55 2.30 1.04
C ASN A 495 -11.00 2.02 1.43
N PHE A 496 -11.82 3.06 1.51
CA PHE A 496 -13.24 3.01 1.92
C PHE A 496 -14.11 3.91 1.05
N GLY A 497 -15.42 3.70 1.11
CA GLY A 497 -16.41 4.58 0.50
C GLY A 497 -16.48 5.96 1.15
N ASN A 498 -17.64 6.63 1.00
CA ASN A 498 -17.87 7.97 1.52
C ASN A 498 -18.03 7.95 3.06
N PRO A 499 -17.10 8.58 3.83
CA PRO A 499 -17.12 8.55 5.29
C PRO A 499 -18.25 9.36 5.93
N GLU A 500 -18.99 10.14 5.15
CA GLU A 500 -20.19 10.85 5.62
C GLU A 500 -21.39 9.91 5.78
N LYS A 501 -21.32 8.68 5.20
CA LYS A 501 -22.28 7.61 5.40
C LYS A 501 -21.97 6.87 6.71
N PRO A 502 -22.91 6.83 7.68
CA PRO A 502 -22.66 6.21 8.99
C PRO A 502 -22.22 4.75 8.92
N GLU A 503 -22.69 3.99 7.93
CA GLU A 503 -22.32 2.60 7.71
C GLU A 503 -20.87 2.45 7.23
N VAL A 504 -20.43 3.30 6.30
CA VAL A 504 -19.05 3.31 5.81
C VAL A 504 -18.09 3.73 6.92
N PHE A 505 -18.45 4.76 7.69
CA PHE A 505 -17.63 5.20 8.81
C PHE A 505 -17.53 4.14 9.91
N TRP A 506 -18.61 3.37 10.14
CA TRP A 506 -18.57 2.22 11.04
C TRP A 506 -17.58 1.15 10.54
N GLN A 507 -17.64 0.79 9.25
CA GLN A 507 -16.68 -0.18 8.66
C GLN A 507 -15.23 0.28 8.82
N PHE A 508 -14.96 1.56 8.53
CA PHE A 508 -13.63 2.15 8.72
C PHE A 508 -13.20 2.09 10.19
N SER A 509 -14.09 2.47 11.13
CA SER A 509 -13.75 2.47 12.56
C SER A 509 -13.43 1.07 13.08
N GLN A 510 -14.20 0.06 12.66
CA GLN A 510 -13.95 -1.34 13.03
C GLN A 510 -12.65 -1.87 12.43
N ALA A 511 -12.36 -1.56 11.18
CA ALA A 511 -11.11 -1.97 10.53
C ALA A 511 -9.88 -1.40 11.27
N VAL A 512 -9.89 -0.11 11.63
CA VAL A 512 -8.81 0.51 12.40
C VAL A 512 -8.65 -0.15 13.78
N VAL A 513 -9.75 -0.50 14.45
CA VAL A 513 -9.70 -1.22 15.74
C VAL A 513 -9.03 -2.58 15.57
N GLY A 514 -9.50 -3.39 14.61
CA GLY A 514 -8.95 -4.74 14.38
C GLY A 514 -7.45 -4.72 13.99
N MET A 515 -7.05 -3.84 13.07
CA MET A 515 -5.63 -3.66 12.74
C MET A 515 -4.82 -3.25 13.97
N SER A 516 -5.33 -2.30 14.77
CA SER A 516 -4.64 -1.84 15.98
C SER A 516 -4.42 -2.94 16.99
N GLU A 517 -5.39 -3.85 17.17
CA GLU A 517 -5.29 -5.01 18.06
C GLU A 517 -4.23 -6.00 17.55
N ALA A 518 -4.25 -6.34 16.25
CA ALA A 518 -3.26 -7.22 15.65
C ALA A 518 -1.85 -6.62 15.74
N CYS A 519 -1.68 -5.34 15.41
CA CYS A 519 -0.40 -4.64 15.51
C CYS A 519 0.18 -4.66 16.93
N ARG A 520 -0.68 -4.44 17.96
CA ARG A 520 -0.21 -4.50 19.35
C ARG A 520 0.19 -5.92 19.78
N LYS A 521 -0.63 -6.92 19.42
CA LYS A 521 -0.36 -8.32 19.79
C LYS A 521 0.90 -8.83 19.11
N LEU A 522 1.07 -8.58 17.83
CA LEU A 522 2.24 -9.00 17.06
C LEU A 522 3.44 -8.06 17.24
N ARG A 523 3.28 -6.97 17.99
CA ARG A 523 4.34 -5.97 18.26
C ARG A 523 4.91 -5.33 16.99
N ILE A 524 4.04 -5.08 15.98
CA ILE A 524 4.39 -4.47 14.71
C ILE A 524 3.87 -3.02 14.70
N PRO A 525 4.73 -2.00 14.79
CA PRO A 525 4.31 -0.60 14.76
C PRO A 525 3.88 -0.17 13.36
N VAL A 526 2.90 0.76 13.31
CA VAL A 526 2.48 1.47 12.09
C VAL A 526 3.33 2.72 11.95
N ILE A 527 4.21 2.77 10.95
CA ILE A 527 5.17 3.87 10.80
C ILE A 527 4.74 4.93 9.78
N GLY A 528 3.67 4.69 9.04
CA GLY A 528 3.11 5.61 8.06
C GLY A 528 1.86 5.02 7.42
N GLY A 529 1.25 5.76 6.53
CA GLY A 529 0.09 5.28 5.79
C GLY A 529 -0.67 6.40 5.09
N ASN A 530 -1.75 5.99 4.42
CA ASN A 530 -2.67 6.84 3.67
C ASN A 530 -4.12 6.41 3.92
N VAL A 531 -5.06 7.32 3.88
CA VAL A 531 -6.50 7.03 3.88
C VAL A 531 -7.13 7.53 2.59
N SER A 532 -7.73 6.62 1.85
CA SER A 532 -8.48 6.89 0.63
C SER A 532 -9.96 6.68 0.89
N PHE A 533 -10.68 7.78 1.01
CA PHE A 533 -12.14 7.79 1.11
C PHE A 533 -12.80 8.09 -0.23
N TYR A 534 -14.14 8.10 -0.25
CA TYR A 534 -14.98 8.40 -1.42
C TYR A 534 -14.80 7.44 -2.59
N ASN A 535 -14.29 6.21 -2.33
CA ASN A 535 -14.19 5.20 -3.38
C ASN A 535 -15.58 4.62 -3.69
N GLU A 536 -16.38 5.41 -4.38
CA GLU A 536 -17.76 5.09 -4.77
C GLU A 536 -18.04 5.50 -6.21
N THR A 537 -18.95 4.79 -6.85
CA THR A 537 -19.47 5.14 -8.16
C THR A 537 -21.00 5.04 -8.15
N GLY A 538 -21.67 6.18 -8.26
CA GLY A 538 -23.12 6.28 -8.08
C GLY A 538 -23.51 5.98 -6.62
N ALA A 539 -24.30 4.92 -6.40
CA ALA A 539 -24.72 4.50 -5.05
C ALA A 539 -23.92 3.33 -4.47
N SER A 540 -22.93 2.82 -5.22
CA SER A 540 -22.16 1.63 -4.85
C SER A 540 -20.78 2.00 -4.33
N ALA A 541 -20.50 1.69 -3.08
CA ALA A 541 -19.16 1.75 -2.50
C ALA A 541 -18.37 0.49 -2.85
N ILE A 542 -17.04 0.63 -2.88
CA ILE A 542 -16.14 -0.52 -2.88
C ILE A 542 -16.33 -1.35 -1.60
N VAL A 543 -15.91 -2.60 -1.60
CA VAL A 543 -15.74 -3.34 -0.33
C VAL A 543 -14.64 -2.67 0.51
N PRO A 544 -14.77 -2.65 1.85
CA PRO A 544 -13.70 -2.14 2.72
C PRO A 544 -12.39 -2.83 2.43
N THR A 545 -11.37 -2.08 2.02
CA THR A 545 -10.10 -2.65 1.58
C THR A 545 -8.92 -1.96 2.29
N PRO A 546 -8.68 -2.28 3.56
CA PRO A 546 -7.43 -1.90 4.19
C PRO A 546 -6.30 -2.70 3.57
N VAL A 547 -5.28 -2.02 3.10
CA VAL A 547 -4.07 -2.60 2.53
C VAL A 547 -2.91 -2.39 3.50
N VAL A 548 -2.13 -3.43 3.74
CA VAL A 548 -0.99 -3.46 4.66
C VAL A 548 0.27 -3.76 3.88
N GLY A 549 1.16 -2.78 3.78
CA GLY A 549 2.53 -2.98 3.30
C GLY A 549 3.46 -3.25 4.50
N MET A 550 4.21 -4.34 4.49
CA MET A 550 5.03 -4.74 5.64
C MET A 550 6.48 -5.03 5.24
N VAL A 551 7.40 -4.65 6.12
CA VAL A 551 8.82 -4.98 6.00
C VAL A 551 9.26 -5.88 7.15
N GLY A 552 10.12 -6.86 6.80
CA GLY A 552 10.84 -7.70 7.76
C GLY A 552 12.32 -7.77 7.43
N VAL A 553 13.11 -8.27 8.39
CA VAL A 553 14.56 -8.49 8.22
C VAL A 553 14.86 -9.98 8.19
N VAL A 554 15.60 -10.39 7.19
CA VAL A 554 16.30 -11.67 7.14
C VAL A 554 17.69 -11.44 7.71
N GLU A 555 17.94 -11.92 8.92
CA GLU A 555 19.20 -11.65 9.66
C GLU A 555 20.43 -12.29 8.99
N ASP A 556 20.22 -13.34 8.24
CA ASP A 556 21.27 -14.03 7.43
C ASP A 556 20.61 -14.56 6.16
N LEU A 557 21.13 -14.19 5.00
CA LEU A 557 20.65 -14.63 3.70
C LEU A 557 20.67 -16.16 3.51
N ALA A 558 21.42 -16.89 4.32
CA ALA A 558 21.37 -18.35 4.37
C ALA A 558 20.04 -18.89 4.90
N HIS A 559 19.26 -18.09 5.63
CA HIS A 559 17.95 -18.46 6.19
C HIS A 559 16.76 -18.08 5.29
N ILE A 560 17.02 -17.74 4.01
CA ILE A 560 15.94 -17.50 3.05
C ILE A 560 15.17 -18.79 2.79
N CYS A 561 13.85 -18.73 2.86
CA CYS A 561 12.95 -19.83 2.57
C CYS A 561 12.04 -19.51 1.38
N ARG A 562 11.63 -20.52 0.62
CA ARG A 562 10.79 -20.38 -0.57
C ARG A 562 9.54 -21.25 -0.42
N GLN A 563 8.45 -20.91 -1.12
CA GLN A 563 7.17 -21.64 -1.04
C GLN A 563 7.19 -22.99 -1.77
N GLY A 564 7.99 -23.14 -2.83
CA GLY A 564 7.98 -24.32 -3.68
C GLY A 564 8.56 -25.56 -3.00
N PHE A 565 7.93 -26.71 -3.16
CA PHE A 565 8.47 -27.99 -2.73
C PHE A 565 9.77 -28.29 -3.51
N GLY A 566 10.86 -28.45 -2.79
CA GLY A 566 12.20 -28.62 -3.38
C GLY A 566 12.55 -30.09 -3.61
N GLU A 567 13.13 -30.72 -2.60
CA GLU A 567 13.66 -32.08 -2.71
C GLU A 567 12.57 -33.16 -2.63
N PRO A 568 12.64 -34.23 -3.44
CA PRO A 568 11.81 -35.41 -3.28
C PRO A 568 11.97 -36.03 -1.87
N ASP A 569 10.97 -36.77 -1.44
CA ASP A 569 10.91 -37.45 -0.14
C ASP A 569 11.03 -36.52 1.09
N SER A 570 10.85 -35.21 0.90
CA SER A 570 10.67 -34.29 2.02
C SER A 570 9.28 -34.49 2.64
N VAL A 571 9.20 -34.42 3.97
CA VAL A 571 7.94 -34.56 4.69
C VAL A 571 7.16 -33.26 4.60
N VAL A 572 5.92 -33.30 4.13
CA VAL A 572 4.98 -32.18 4.10
C VAL A 572 4.26 -32.08 5.43
N VAL A 573 4.33 -30.93 6.07
CA VAL A 573 3.79 -30.68 7.41
C VAL A 573 2.93 -29.42 7.38
N LEU A 574 1.78 -29.46 8.06
CA LEU A 574 0.96 -28.30 8.35
C LEU A 574 1.29 -27.82 9.77
N LEU A 575 1.72 -26.59 9.93
CA LEU A 575 1.77 -25.85 11.18
C LEU A 575 0.43 -25.14 11.37
N GLY A 576 -0.16 -25.21 12.56
CA GLY A 576 -1.52 -24.77 12.84
C GLY A 576 -2.55 -25.91 12.69
N ALA A 577 -3.83 -25.57 12.74
CA ALA A 577 -4.92 -26.54 12.72
C ALA A 577 -5.93 -26.26 11.61
N ASN A 578 -6.41 -27.30 10.94
CA ASN A 578 -7.57 -27.21 10.07
C ASN A 578 -8.85 -27.02 10.88
N THR A 579 -9.77 -26.20 10.37
CA THR A 579 -11.09 -25.93 10.93
C THR A 579 -12.19 -26.31 9.94
N ASP A 580 -13.44 -26.32 10.38
CA ASP A 580 -14.62 -26.51 9.51
C ASP A 580 -15.19 -25.17 8.99
N GLU A 581 -14.45 -24.08 9.16
CA GLU A 581 -14.82 -22.74 8.74
C GLU A 581 -14.60 -22.55 7.24
N LEU A 582 -15.63 -22.08 6.55
CA LEU A 582 -15.65 -21.91 5.09
C LEU A 582 -16.17 -20.52 4.67
N GLY A 583 -16.73 -19.76 5.61
CA GLY A 583 -17.33 -18.46 5.30
C GLY A 583 -16.30 -17.47 4.77
N GLY A 584 -16.75 -16.60 3.85
CA GLY A 584 -15.89 -15.60 3.22
C GLY A 584 -14.87 -16.12 2.22
N SER A 585 -14.69 -17.43 2.06
CA SER A 585 -13.70 -18.01 1.15
C SER A 585 -14.00 -17.76 -0.33
N GLU A 586 -12.97 -17.80 -1.16
CA GLU A 586 -13.12 -17.75 -2.62
C GLU A 586 -13.95 -18.92 -3.15
N TYR A 587 -13.85 -20.07 -2.51
CA TYR A 587 -14.70 -21.22 -2.82
C TYR A 587 -16.19 -20.88 -2.64
N VAL A 588 -16.58 -20.26 -1.52
CA VAL A 588 -17.98 -19.83 -1.30
C VAL A 588 -18.42 -18.85 -2.36
N ARG A 589 -17.57 -17.88 -2.72
CA ARG A 589 -17.86 -16.90 -3.77
C ARG A 589 -18.10 -17.59 -5.12
N VAL A 590 -17.24 -18.51 -5.52
CA VAL A 590 -17.37 -19.24 -6.79
C VAL A 590 -18.58 -20.18 -6.80
N ALA A 591 -18.79 -20.92 -5.70
CA ALA A 591 -19.89 -21.88 -5.60
C ALA A 591 -21.29 -21.25 -5.52
N THR A 592 -21.39 -20.03 -4.97
CA THR A 592 -22.68 -19.38 -4.67
C THR A 592 -22.93 -18.07 -5.44
N GLY A 593 -21.90 -17.50 -6.04
CA GLY A 593 -21.94 -16.14 -6.59
C GLY A 593 -22.04 -15.03 -5.50
N ARG A 594 -21.85 -15.37 -4.22
CA ARG A 594 -22.04 -14.45 -3.09
C ARG A 594 -20.79 -14.37 -2.23
N ARG A 595 -20.51 -13.19 -1.70
CA ARG A 595 -19.58 -12.97 -0.59
C ARG A 595 -20.39 -13.14 0.69
N ALA A 596 -20.29 -14.29 1.33
CA ALA A 596 -21.17 -14.61 2.45
C ALA A 596 -20.55 -15.63 3.41
N GLY A 597 -21.14 -15.71 4.59
CA GLY A 597 -20.75 -16.59 5.68
C GLY A 597 -19.92 -15.85 6.73
N ARG A 598 -19.78 -16.47 7.88
CA ARG A 598 -18.98 -15.91 8.98
C ARG A 598 -17.51 -15.99 8.65
N VAL A 599 -16.78 -14.88 8.87
CA VAL A 599 -15.32 -14.85 8.76
C VAL A 599 -14.72 -15.87 9.73
N PRO A 600 -13.71 -16.63 9.31
CA PRO A 600 -13.00 -17.56 10.20
C PRO A 600 -12.41 -16.84 11.41
N LEU A 601 -12.34 -17.53 12.55
CA LEU A 601 -11.79 -16.99 13.77
C LEU A 601 -10.29 -16.73 13.62
N LEU A 602 -9.86 -15.52 13.92
CA LEU A 602 -8.46 -15.18 14.08
C LEU A 602 -8.10 -15.18 15.58
N ASP A 603 -7.30 -16.14 15.98
CA ASP A 603 -6.67 -16.18 17.30
C ASP A 603 -5.24 -15.62 17.17
N LEU A 604 -5.06 -14.37 17.58
CA LEU A 604 -3.77 -13.68 17.46
C LEU A 604 -2.66 -14.27 18.34
N GLU A 605 -2.99 -15.02 19.40
CA GLU A 605 -2.00 -15.75 20.19
C GLU A 605 -1.49 -16.96 19.42
N ARG A 606 -2.41 -17.73 18.84
CA ARG A 606 -2.08 -18.85 17.95
C ARG A 606 -1.32 -18.38 16.70
N GLU A 607 -1.68 -17.24 16.16
CA GLU A 607 -1.00 -16.63 15.01
C GLU A 607 0.47 -16.34 15.33
N GLU A 608 0.74 -15.69 16.47
CA GLU A 608 2.10 -15.39 16.94
C GLU A 608 2.93 -16.67 17.13
N GLU A 609 2.34 -17.70 17.78
CA GLU A 609 3.00 -18.99 18.02
C GLU A 609 3.36 -19.74 16.75
N VAL A 610 2.44 -19.78 15.74
CA VAL A 610 2.69 -20.42 14.45
C VAL A 610 3.79 -19.72 13.67
N GLN A 611 3.77 -18.39 13.66
CA GLN A 611 4.80 -17.57 13.01
C GLN A 611 6.17 -17.79 13.67
N GLU A 612 6.24 -17.79 14.98
CA GLU A 612 7.50 -17.98 15.72
C GLU A 612 8.07 -19.41 15.51
N LEU A 613 7.21 -20.43 15.50
CA LEU A 613 7.63 -21.81 15.21
C LEU A 613 8.20 -21.93 13.78
N CYS A 614 7.53 -21.33 12.79
CA CYS A 614 8.00 -21.35 11.41
C CYS A 614 9.36 -20.66 11.27
N LEU A 615 9.49 -19.43 11.77
CA LEU A 615 10.73 -18.67 11.71
C LEU A 615 11.88 -19.37 12.45
N THR A 616 11.62 -19.92 13.62
CA THR A 616 12.61 -20.72 14.39
C THR A 616 13.02 -21.96 13.62
N GLY A 617 12.08 -22.67 13.00
CA GLY A 617 12.34 -23.84 12.17
C GLY A 617 13.23 -23.53 10.99
N ILE A 618 12.97 -22.41 10.29
CA ILE A 618 13.80 -21.94 9.17
C ILE A 618 15.21 -21.59 9.66
N ARG A 619 15.35 -20.80 10.72
CA ARG A 619 16.66 -20.38 11.28
C ARG A 619 17.50 -21.54 11.78
N ARG A 620 16.86 -22.60 12.25
CA ARG A 620 17.56 -23.85 12.65
C ARG A 620 17.85 -24.77 11.49
N GLY A 621 17.46 -24.43 10.25
CA GLY A 621 17.64 -25.27 9.07
C GLY A 621 16.75 -26.53 9.05
N LEU A 622 15.71 -26.60 9.86
CA LEU A 622 14.76 -27.73 9.92
C LEU A 622 13.75 -27.64 8.76
N ILE A 623 13.27 -26.44 8.45
CA ILE A 623 12.30 -26.15 7.40
C ILE A 623 13.03 -25.83 6.10
N ARG A 624 12.63 -26.48 4.99
CA ARG A 624 13.21 -26.36 3.66
C ARG A 624 12.38 -25.50 2.72
N SER A 625 11.05 -25.54 2.86
CA SER A 625 10.11 -24.65 2.19
C SER A 625 8.99 -24.27 3.15
N ALA A 626 8.40 -23.11 2.95
CA ALA A 626 7.26 -22.61 3.72
C ALA A 626 6.33 -21.80 2.81
N HIS A 627 5.02 -21.99 2.96
CA HIS A 627 3.98 -21.26 2.23
C HIS A 627 2.78 -21.06 3.14
N ASP A 628 2.23 -19.86 3.23
CA ASP A 628 1.07 -19.59 4.06
C ASP A 628 -0.21 -20.20 3.46
N VAL A 629 -1.23 -20.42 4.28
CA VAL A 629 -2.55 -20.87 3.82
C VAL A 629 -3.50 -19.68 3.86
N SER A 630 -3.78 -19.10 2.69
CA SER A 630 -4.61 -17.92 2.49
C SER A 630 -5.71 -18.17 1.45
N ASP A 631 -5.82 -17.33 0.41
CA ASP A 631 -6.85 -17.43 -0.63
C ASP A 631 -6.91 -18.82 -1.28
N GLY A 632 -8.11 -19.43 -1.29
CA GLY A 632 -8.34 -20.78 -1.80
C GLY A 632 -7.97 -21.92 -0.86
N GLY A 633 -7.40 -21.64 0.32
CA GLY A 633 -7.16 -22.60 1.40
C GLY A 633 -6.08 -23.64 1.10
N LEU A 634 -6.04 -24.68 1.92
CA LEU A 634 -4.98 -25.70 1.91
C LEU A 634 -4.78 -26.40 0.55
N GLY A 635 -5.88 -26.64 -0.19
CA GLY A 635 -5.80 -27.29 -1.50
C GLY A 635 -5.04 -26.44 -2.53
N VAL A 636 -5.27 -25.11 -2.52
CA VAL A 636 -4.55 -24.17 -3.39
C VAL A 636 -3.11 -24.04 -2.94
N THR A 637 -2.83 -23.85 -1.64
CA THR A 637 -1.46 -23.78 -1.09
C THR A 637 -0.61 -24.99 -1.48
N LEU A 638 -1.16 -26.22 -1.37
CA LEU A 638 -0.46 -27.42 -1.80
C LEU A 638 -0.20 -27.45 -3.31
N ALA A 639 -1.18 -26.99 -4.11
CA ALA A 639 -1.03 -26.93 -5.56
C ALA A 639 0.05 -25.91 -5.96
N GLU A 640 0.05 -24.71 -5.38
CA GLU A 640 1.04 -23.67 -5.65
C GLU A 640 2.45 -24.07 -5.21
N SER A 641 2.58 -24.77 -4.07
CA SER A 641 3.85 -25.33 -3.63
C SER A 641 4.38 -26.41 -4.62
N CYS A 642 3.50 -27.26 -5.15
CA CYS A 642 3.84 -28.23 -6.19
C CYS A 642 4.25 -27.54 -7.52
N ILE A 643 3.48 -26.52 -7.94
CA ILE A 643 3.73 -25.76 -9.18
C ILE A 643 5.08 -25.04 -9.09
N SER A 644 5.31 -24.28 -8.01
CA SER A 644 6.54 -23.53 -7.80
C SER A 644 7.77 -24.42 -7.66
N GLY A 645 7.61 -25.59 -7.04
CA GLY A 645 8.66 -26.59 -6.89
C GLY A 645 8.83 -27.55 -8.07
N GLN A 646 7.91 -27.51 -9.04
CA GLN A 646 7.86 -28.43 -10.18
C GLN A 646 7.90 -29.92 -9.77
N THR A 647 7.29 -30.25 -8.65
CA THR A 647 7.25 -31.62 -8.08
C THR A 647 5.87 -31.88 -7.50
N GLY A 648 5.44 -33.13 -7.49
CA GLY A 648 4.18 -33.53 -6.90
C GLY A 648 4.27 -33.75 -5.39
N ALA A 649 3.14 -34.16 -4.80
CA ALA A 649 3.04 -34.59 -3.41
C ALA A 649 1.94 -35.60 -3.21
N ASP A 650 2.19 -36.56 -2.30
CA ASP A 650 1.20 -37.52 -1.81
C ASP A 650 0.81 -37.10 -0.38
N CYS A 651 -0.39 -36.57 -0.22
CA CYS A 651 -0.91 -36.04 1.04
C CYS A 651 -2.11 -36.85 1.55
N SER A 652 -2.15 -37.09 2.85
CA SER A 652 -3.28 -37.73 3.55
C SER A 652 -3.77 -36.81 4.65
N LEU A 653 -4.99 -36.32 4.51
CA LEU A 653 -5.58 -35.36 5.44
C LEU A 653 -6.48 -36.08 6.46
N PRO A 654 -6.62 -35.51 7.69
CA PRO A 654 -7.44 -36.11 8.73
C PRO A 654 -8.92 -36.10 8.38
N ALA A 655 -9.65 -37.09 8.87
CA ALA A 655 -11.11 -37.16 8.79
C ALA A 655 -11.76 -36.24 9.84
N GLY A 656 -13.06 -35.96 9.65
CA GLY A 656 -13.90 -35.28 10.63
C GLY A 656 -14.27 -33.82 10.25
N ILE A 657 -13.61 -33.29 9.23
CA ILE A 657 -13.93 -31.99 8.63
C ILE A 657 -14.55 -32.21 7.26
N ARG A 658 -15.51 -31.40 6.84
CA ARG A 658 -16.10 -31.47 5.49
C ARG A 658 -15.01 -31.27 4.44
N PRO A 659 -15.02 -32.01 3.31
CA PRO A 659 -14.00 -31.92 2.29
C PRO A 659 -13.79 -30.51 1.72
N ASP A 660 -14.86 -29.75 1.52
CA ASP A 660 -14.78 -28.36 1.04
C ASP A 660 -14.11 -27.42 2.05
N ALA A 661 -14.46 -27.51 3.34
CA ALA A 661 -13.81 -26.72 4.37
C ALA A 661 -12.34 -27.13 4.58
N LEU A 662 -12.07 -28.43 4.52
CA LEU A 662 -10.71 -28.97 4.65
C LEU A 662 -9.78 -28.52 3.53
N LEU A 663 -10.29 -28.49 2.27
CA LEU A 663 -9.50 -28.14 1.09
C LEU A 663 -9.47 -26.63 0.82
N PHE A 664 -10.59 -25.94 1.02
CA PHE A 664 -10.82 -24.58 0.52
C PHE A 664 -11.24 -23.58 1.61
N GLY A 665 -11.25 -23.98 2.88
CA GLY A 665 -11.41 -23.06 4.00
C GLY A 665 -10.18 -22.18 4.15
N GLU A 666 -10.42 -20.87 4.33
CA GLU A 666 -9.36 -19.83 4.41
C GLU A 666 -9.16 -19.38 5.87
N ALA A 667 -9.22 -20.32 6.82
CA ALA A 667 -8.91 -20.02 8.21
C ALA A 667 -7.44 -19.61 8.36
N PRO A 668 -7.14 -18.55 9.12
CA PRO A 668 -5.77 -18.05 9.30
C PRO A 668 -4.91 -18.98 10.16
N SER A 669 -3.70 -18.56 10.50
CA SER A 669 -2.76 -19.21 11.41
C SER A 669 -2.37 -20.62 10.97
N ARG A 670 -2.16 -20.79 9.66
CA ARG A 670 -1.73 -22.07 9.06
C ARG A 670 -0.60 -21.82 8.05
N ILE A 671 0.45 -22.65 8.12
CA ILE A 671 1.59 -22.63 7.19
C ILE A 671 1.89 -24.07 6.75
N VAL A 672 2.02 -24.31 5.45
CA VAL A 672 2.52 -25.56 4.90
C VAL A 672 4.04 -25.48 4.79
N VAL A 673 4.73 -26.44 5.39
CA VAL A 673 6.21 -26.49 5.35
C VAL A 673 6.68 -27.86 4.88
N THR A 674 7.92 -27.92 4.35
CA THR A 674 8.61 -29.18 4.11
C THR A 674 9.83 -29.31 5.01
N VAL A 675 10.07 -30.54 5.49
CA VAL A 675 11.20 -30.87 6.36
C VAL A 675 11.91 -32.13 5.89
N GLY A 676 13.20 -32.28 6.18
CA GLY A 676 13.90 -33.56 5.99
C GLY A 676 13.34 -34.63 6.92
N ALA A 677 13.28 -35.88 6.46
CA ALA A 677 12.79 -36.97 7.31
C ALA A 677 13.57 -37.10 8.65
N GLY A 678 14.85 -36.77 8.65
CA GLY A 678 15.70 -36.77 9.85
C GLY A 678 15.43 -35.58 10.78
N ASP A 679 14.83 -34.49 10.30
CA ASP A 679 14.61 -33.25 11.03
C ASP A 679 13.19 -33.15 11.62
N LEU A 680 12.27 -34.03 11.16
CA LEU A 680 10.86 -34.02 11.56
C LEU A 680 10.67 -34.05 13.08
N GLN A 681 11.39 -34.95 13.78
CA GLN A 681 11.22 -35.07 15.24
C GLN A 681 11.63 -33.78 15.96
N ALA A 682 12.68 -33.11 15.50
CA ALA A 682 13.13 -31.85 16.09
C ALA A 682 12.10 -30.72 15.88
N LEU A 683 11.39 -30.69 14.74
CA LEU A 683 10.29 -29.76 14.51
C LEU A 683 9.07 -30.09 15.37
N VAL A 684 8.72 -31.39 15.51
CA VAL A 684 7.63 -31.85 16.39
C VAL A 684 7.90 -31.45 17.84
N ASP A 685 9.14 -31.65 18.34
CA ASP A 685 9.52 -31.29 19.71
C ASP A 685 9.40 -29.77 19.93
N ALA A 686 9.83 -28.94 18.96
CA ALA A 686 9.67 -27.51 19.02
C ALA A 686 8.18 -27.09 18.99
N ALA A 687 7.36 -27.71 18.17
CA ALA A 687 5.92 -27.46 18.11
C ALA A 687 5.22 -27.80 19.44
N VAL A 688 5.61 -28.90 20.09
CA VAL A 688 5.09 -29.30 21.42
C VAL A 688 5.51 -28.29 22.50
N GLU A 689 6.76 -27.84 22.48
CA GLU A 689 7.27 -26.83 23.42
C GLU A 689 6.51 -25.49 23.30
N MET A 690 6.22 -25.07 22.07
CA MET A 690 5.49 -23.83 21.78
C MET A 690 3.96 -23.99 21.83
N GLY A 691 3.42 -25.19 22.04
CA GLY A 691 1.99 -25.44 22.05
C GLY A 691 1.31 -25.36 20.68
N VAL A 692 2.06 -25.36 19.58
CA VAL A 692 1.53 -25.25 18.21
C VAL A 692 1.02 -26.59 17.70
N PRO A 693 -0.23 -26.70 17.23
CA PRO A 693 -0.70 -27.88 16.51
C PRO A 693 0.15 -28.13 15.27
N LEU A 694 0.50 -29.42 15.04
CA LEU A 694 1.27 -29.82 13.89
C LEU A 694 0.65 -31.11 13.32
N ALA A 695 0.51 -31.17 12.00
CA ALA A 695 0.03 -32.37 11.30
C ALA A 695 0.99 -32.75 10.17
N VAL A 696 1.45 -34.00 10.17
CA VAL A 696 2.15 -34.57 9.01
C VAL A 696 1.12 -34.89 7.93
N LEU A 697 1.25 -34.26 6.78
CA LEU A 697 0.33 -34.42 5.67
C LEU A 697 0.76 -35.50 4.68
N GLY A 698 2.08 -35.67 4.46
CA GLY A 698 2.57 -36.63 3.48
C GLY A 698 4.02 -36.38 3.09
N THR A 699 4.34 -36.65 1.81
CA THR A 699 5.68 -36.48 1.27
C THR A 699 5.67 -35.87 -0.12
N THR A 700 6.72 -35.12 -0.46
CA THR A 700 6.94 -34.58 -1.81
C THR A 700 7.47 -35.65 -2.76
N GLY A 701 7.15 -35.55 -4.03
CA GLY A 701 7.72 -36.37 -5.09
C GLY A 701 6.74 -36.69 -6.22
N GLY A 702 7.27 -37.23 -7.28
CA GLY A 702 6.46 -37.56 -8.46
C GLY A 702 5.99 -36.37 -9.27
N ALA A 703 4.98 -36.60 -10.11
CA ALA A 703 4.43 -35.59 -11.03
C ALA A 703 2.96 -35.24 -10.75
N LEU A 704 2.37 -35.84 -9.71
CA LEU A 704 0.97 -35.65 -9.35
C LEU A 704 0.84 -35.00 -7.98
N LEU A 705 -0.17 -34.17 -7.82
CA LEU A 705 -0.70 -33.82 -6.51
C LEU A 705 -1.84 -34.83 -6.19
N ASN A 706 -1.63 -35.64 -5.17
CA ASN A 706 -2.62 -36.55 -4.62
C ASN A 706 -3.03 -36.08 -3.22
N ILE A 707 -4.32 -35.94 -2.98
CA ILE A 707 -4.86 -35.59 -1.65
C ILE A 707 -5.93 -36.62 -1.30
N ASP A 708 -5.64 -37.45 -0.30
CA ASP A 708 -6.55 -38.46 0.22
C ASP A 708 -7.12 -38.02 1.59
N VAL A 709 -8.36 -38.42 1.86
CA VAL A 709 -9.00 -38.32 3.18
C VAL A 709 -9.52 -39.68 3.58
N SER A 710 -9.01 -40.24 4.65
CA SER A 710 -9.40 -41.59 5.13
C SER A 710 -9.29 -42.68 4.06
N GLY A 711 -8.28 -42.60 3.20
CA GLY A 711 -8.07 -43.58 2.12
C GLY A 711 -8.98 -43.41 0.90
N LYS A 712 -9.79 -42.33 0.87
CA LYS A 712 -10.55 -41.93 -0.33
C LYS A 712 -9.81 -40.80 -1.00
N SER A 713 -9.45 -40.97 -2.27
CA SER A 713 -8.83 -39.91 -3.06
C SER A 713 -9.85 -38.80 -3.35
N LEU A 714 -9.54 -37.59 -2.95
CA LEU A 714 -10.33 -36.38 -3.23
C LEU A 714 -9.74 -35.64 -4.42
N VAL A 715 -8.42 -35.42 -4.44
CA VAL A 715 -7.72 -34.74 -5.52
C VAL A 715 -6.67 -35.67 -6.11
N ARG A 716 -6.63 -35.71 -7.43
CA ARG A 716 -5.56 -36.38 -8.16
C ARG A 716 -5.35 -35.71 -9.51
N ALA A 717 -4.32 -34.86 -9.58
CA ALA A 717 -4.04 -34.05 -10.76
C ALA A 717 -2.55 -34.02 -11.10
N PRO A 718 -2.19 -34.09 -12.39
CA PRO A 718 -0.84 -33.75 -12.82
C PRO A 718 -0.50 -32.30 -12.47
N VAL A 719 0.67 -32.08 -11.90
CA VAL A 719 1.14 -30.69 -11.55
C VAL A 719 1.16 -29.80 -12.78
N VAL A 720 1.48 -30.35 -13.94
CA VAL A 720 1.48 -29.60 -15.22
C VAL A 720 0.09 -29.10 -15.61
N ASP A 721 -0.98 -29.84 -15.31
CA ASP A 721 -2.34 -29.41 -15.62
C ASP A 721 -2.82 -28.34 -14.64
N LEU A 722 -2.46 -28.45 -13.36
CA LEU A 722 -2.70 -27.41 -12.34
C LEU A 722 -1.95 -26.12 -12.71
N ALA A 723 -0.67 -26.24 -13.13
CA ALA A 723 0.13 -25.11 -13.57
C ALA A 723 -0.48 -24.43 -14.82
N ALA A 724 -1.00 -25.21 -15.76
CA ALA A 724 -1.65 -24.67 -16.95
C ALA A 724 -2.94 -23.90 -16.61
N ALA A 725 -3.75 -24.41 -15.69
CA ALA A 725 -4.95 -23.71 -15.21
C ALA A 725 -4.58 -22.41 -14.48
N TRP A 726 -3.59 -22.48 -13.59
CA TRP A 726 -3.13 -21.36 -12.77
C TRP A 726 -2.49 -20.24 -13.60
N SER A 727 -1.62 -20.56 -14.56
CA SER A 727 -0.89 -19.57 -15.37
C SER A 727 -1.66 -19.10 -16.60
N GLY A 728 -2.66 -19.86 -17.09
CA GLY A 728 -3.36 -19.60 -18.35
C GLY A 728 -4.49 -18.58 -18.26
N SER A 729 -5.10 -18.39 -17.10
CA SER A 729 -6.33 -17.60 -16.92
C SER A 729 -6.19 -16.13 -17.31
N LEU A 730 -5.31 -15.38 -16.67
CA LEU A 730 -5.14 -13.94 -16.96
C LEU A 730 -4.67 -13.68 -18.40
N PRO A 731 -3.66 -14.37 -18.95
CA PRO A 731 -3.30 -14.20 -20.36
C PRO A 731 -4.46 -14.45 -21.32
N GLN A 732 -5.28 -15.46 -21.08
CA GLN A 732 -6.43 -15.77 -21.91
C GLN A 732 -7.47 -14.65 -21.90
N VAL A 733 -7.85 -14.15 -20.72
CA VAL A 733 -8.84 -13.07 -20.60
C VAL A 733 -8.31 -11.77 -21.19
N MET A 734 -7.02 -11.47 -21.02
CA MET A 734 -6.40 -10.24 -21.51
C MET A 734 -6.06 -10.27 -23.00
N SER A 735 -6.15 -11.41 -23.67
CA SER A 735 -5.97 -11.55 -25.12
C SER A 735 -7.23 -11.23 -25.94
N ILE A 736 -8.38 -11.15 -25.29
CA ILE A 736 -9.68 -10.77 -25.89
C ILE A 736 -9.76 -9.24 -25.99
#